data_55bd2f38c4e54cfa18709aedadf8a017
#
_entry.id   55bd2f38c4e54cfa18709aedadf8a017
#
_cell.length_a   1.000
_cell.length_b   1.000
_cell.length_c   1.000
_cell.angle_alpha   90.00
_cell.angle_beta   90.00
_cell.angle_gamma   90.00
#
_symmetry.space_group_name_H-M   'P 1'
#
loop_
_entity.id
_entity.type
_entity.pdbx_description
1 polymer ?
#
loop_
_entity_poly.entity_id
_entity_poly.type
_entity_poly.pdbx_seq_one_letter_code
_entity_poly.pdbx_strand_id
1 'polypeptide(L)'
;MMKKRRNKTNNISKNIKAKANEVKKIVTKNKANKTKAQKNKTKRKVLNILLVCVIAFLLLITVFFSYVIIKAPKFDPNNLKFTQMSELYDTDGNLIAKMGNENRTEISYDDLPEVLIDAIIATEDSKFFQHNGFDLARFTKASLYQLVGKNGGGASTLTMQIAKNNYTSTESKGFEGILRKFTDIYLSIFKIERKYTKKEIIEFYVNDSYLGNNAYGVEQASLNYFGKSVSDLNLAEASFIAGLFQSPKYYNPYYYPERAEKRRQTVLYLMQRHGYITEEERKIATKLPITSYIRKTQNKGSYAEYQGYIDTVVEELENEYDLNPYTTPLKIYTAMKKSKQDFVNKVMNGEAWKWENDVVQSGIVMTNSNTGEVIAVGAGRNKNSERSYNFATQLNKQIGSTAKPIFDYGPAVEYLGWGTENYIDDTPTTYSNGTKMSNSDGGYRGRLPMYQALGLSRNIAALKTFQEVSKQVGNDKIVKFATSLGISPEIENGKIHEAHSIGAFTAPKGSSSKNSPMTMAGAYQAFSNGGYYIKPHTIRKFIYKDTDEVVEPNITKTKVMEDSTAYIITYALNWSVTSGLARSAANIGGVATAAKTGTSNFDAKTIKDNHLSRKAVNDLWVCGYTPDYTLTMWYGYNRIYRDHYSTTSSWSTRDRFYRNLAENLFDKNGKQFERPSSIEEVAVIKNSIPLKKANYGGVIGLFRKGTGPTETGSEDTSPIPSVTNVKSSITSNNTVHLSWTGLSAEDILNLYVDDSFGTLGYDIYIKDGQNGKETYVGTTTSNSYTHVTNYSDPIYVIYTAYSNYKANKSKGVEHRVQITTDFDIVVNDCEINSHDEINSCTRNVSVLYNSVDVTNKSTIRILNSSNNNIKYEITYQGKTKTVNGKLTIRQTTTTTSQTE
;
A
#
# COMPACT_ATOMS: atom_id res chain seq x y z
N MET A 1 -5.41 6.92 -26.42
CA MET A 1 -5.23 8.35 -26.78
C MET A 1 -3.87 8.72 -27.36
N MET A 2 -2.78 8.11 -26.97
CA MET A 2 -1.42 8.44 -27.48
C MET A 2 -1.19 8.17 -28.98
N LYS A 3 -1.75 7.11 -29.57
CA LYS A 3 -1.63 6.85 -31.02
C LYS A 3 -2.34 7.89 -31.93
N LYS A 4 -3.45 8.48 -31.48
CA LYS A 4 -4.17 9.52 -32.25
C LYS A 4 -3.47 10.89 -32.23
N ARG A 5 -2.70 11.20 -31.17
CA ARG A 5 -1.91 12.45 -31.11
C ARG A 5 -0.64 12.38 -31.97
N ARG A 6 0.03 11.22 -32.03
CA ARG A 6 1.24 11.01 -32.84
C ARG A 6 0.93 11.13 -34.36
N ASN A 7 -0.25 10.67 -34.78
CA ASN A 7 -0.67 10.80 -36.18
C ASN A 7 -1.07 12.24 -36.58
N LYS A 8 -1.57 13.06 -35.65
CA LYS A 8 -1.90 14.46 -35.92
C LYS A 8 -0.66 15.33 -36.10
N THR A 9 0.39 15.09 -35.30
CA THR A 9 1.67 15.81 -35.40
C THR A 9 2.47 15.40 -36.62
N ASN A 10 2.43 14.12 -37.00
CA ASN A 10 3.07 13.64 -38.23
C ASN A 10 2.36 14.16 -39.50
N ASN A 11 1.03 14.34 -39.47
CA ASN A 11 0.32 14.93 -40.58
C ASN A 11 0.57 16.43 -40.74
N ILE A 12 0.75 17.17 -39.65
CA ILE A 12 1.11 18.61 -39.73
C ILE A 12 2.55 18.76 -40.26
N SER A 13 3.51 17.95 -39.82
CA SER A 13 4.88 17.95 -40.35
C SER A 13 4.96 17.53 -41.84
N LYS A 14 4.17 16.53 -42.26
CA LYS A 14 4.09 16.13 -43.66
C LYS A 14 3.43 17.22 -44.53
N ASN A 15 2.39 17.89 -44.05
CA ASN A 15 1.74 18.98 -44.78
C ASN A 15 2.66 20.22 -44.89
N ILE A 16 3.46 20.53 -43.87
CA ILE A 16 4.44 21.61 -43.95
C ILE A 16 5.56 21.28 -44.95
N LYS A 17 6.09 20.04 -44.94
CA LYS A 17 7.08 19.58 -45.95
C LYS A 17 6.49 19.49 -47.37
N ALA A 18 5.24 19.09 -47.52
CA ALA A 18 4.55 19.06 -48.84
C ALA A 18 4.37 20.49 -49.37
N LYS A 19 3.88 21.43 -48.59
CA LYS A 19 3.77 22.84 -48.99
C LYS A 19 5.13 23.50 -49.28
N ALA A 20 6.18 23.20 -48.50
CA ALA A 20 7.53 23.71 -48.79
C ALA A 20 8.13 23.13 -50.10
N ASN A 21 7.81 21.89 -50.45
CA ASN A 21 8.22 21.28 -51.72
C ASN A 21 7.40 21.77 -52.91
N GLU A 22 6.14 22.09 -52.69
CA GLU A 22 5.29 22.72 -53.70
C GLU A 22 5.73 24.15 -54.04
N VAL A 23 6.07 24.94 -53.03
CA VAL A 23 6.68 26.26 -53.19
C VAL A 23 8.04 26.16 -53.89
N LYS A 24 8.88 25.17 -53.58
CA LYS A 24 10.14 24.94 -54.33
C LYS A 24 9.89 24.52 -55.78
N LYS A 25 8.89 23.68 -56.08
CA LYS A 25 8.55 23.28 -57.48
C LYS A 25 8.02 24.45 -58.28
N ILE A 26 7.21 25.32 -57.72
CA ILE A 26 6.71 26.53 -58.38
C ILE A 26 7.86 27.52 -58.67
N VAL A 27 8.79 27.69 -57.75
CA VAL A 27 9.94 28.58 -57.95
C VAL A 27 10.91 28.04 -59.00
N THR A 28 11.10 26.72 -59.11
CA THR A 28 12.01 26.13 -60.10
C THR A 28 11.39 26.09 -61.52
N LYS A 29 10.08 25.89 -61.68
CA LYS A 29 9.41 25.84 -62.97
C LYS A 29 9.30 27.18 -63.63
N ASN A 30 9.30 28.28 -62.87
CA ASN A 30 9.26 29.65 -63.38
C ASN A 30 10.65 30.28 -63.65
N LYS A 31 11.73 29.57 -63.39
CA LYS A 31 13.11 30.09 -63.61
C LYS A 31 13.60 30.02 -65.06
N ALA A 32 12.94 29.20 -65.88
CA ALA A 32 13.41 28.94 -67.23
C ALA A 32 13.00 30.02 -68.29
N ASN A 33 11.95 30.80 -68.05
CA ASN A 33 11.35 31.66 -69.08
C ASN A 33 11.05 33.09 -68.64
N LYS A 34 11.71 33.70 -67.66
CA LYS A 34 11.49 35.10 -67.28
C LYS A 34 12.68 35.99 -67.53
N THR A 35 12.47 37.07 -68.29
CA THR A 35 13.42 38.17 -68.45
C THR A 35 13.85 38.78 -67.12
N LYS A 36 15.08 39.37 -67.05
CA LYS A 36 15.72 39.98 -65.85
C LYS A 36 14.76 40.91 -65.06
N ALA A 37 13.83 41.60 -65.72
CA ALA A 37 12.85 42.51 -65.11
C ALA A 37 11.70 41.79 -64.33
N GLN A 38 11.27 40.61 -64.77
CA GLN A 38 10.25 39.80 -64.09
C GLN A 38 10.86 39.09 -62.85
N LYS A 39 12.14 38.71 -62.95
CA LYS A 39 12.87 38.12 -61.77
C LYS A 39 13.01 39.12 -60.62
N ASN A 40 13.23 40.40 -60.90
CA ASN A 40 13.34 41.41 -59.84
C ASN A 40 12.01 41.79 -59.23
N LYS A 41 10.89 41.81 -59.98
CA LYS A 41 9.52 42.05 -59.49
C LYS A 41 9.05 40.89 -58.57
N THR A 42 9.39 39.64 -58.95
CA THR A 42 9.06 38.44 -58.15
C THR A 42 9.89 38.38 -56.85
N LYS A 43 11.20 38.71 -56.95
CA LYS A 43 12.07 38.82 -55.76
C LYS A 43 11.56 39.91 -54.79
N ARG A 44 11.15 41.07 -55.29
CA ARG A 44 10.55 42.13 -54.46
C ARG A 44 9.21 41.72 -53.84
N LYS A 45 8.33 41.00 -54.56
CA LYS A 45 7.08 40.44 -53.98
C LYS A 45 7.36 39.43 -52.92
N VAL A 46 8.29 38.47 -53.13
CA VAL A 46 8.67 37.46 -52.12
C VAL A 46 9.32 38.16 -50.93
N LEU A 47 10.19 39.15 -51.13
CA LEU A 47 10.79 39.93 -50.03
C LEU A 47 9.74 40.68 -49.22
N ASN A 48 8.74 41.30 -49.86
CA ASN A 48 7.65 42.00 -49.22
C ASN A 48 6.73 41.05 -48.42
N ILE A 49 6.44 39.86 -48.98
CA ILE A 49 5.67 38.83 -48.24
C ILE A 49 6.46 38.34 -47.03
N LEU A 50 7.75 38.11 -47.21
CA LEU A 50 8.67 37.73 -46.10
C LEU A 50 8.72 38.83 -45.03
N LEU A 51 8.79 40.08 -45.46
CA LEU A 51 8.77 41.26 -44.54
C LEU A 51 7.45 41.35 -43.79
N VAL A 52 6.29 41.15 -44.47
CA VAL A 52 4.96 41.16 -43.85
C VAL A 52 4.82 39.99 -42.85
N CYS A 53 5.31 38.77 -43.20
CA CYS A 53 5.34 37.66 -42.30
C CYS A 53 6.21 37.90 -41.05
N VAL A 54 7.36 38.54 -41.25
CA VAL A 54 8.25 38.91 -40.12
C VAL A 54 7.60 39.96 -39.22
N ILE A 55 6.94 40.99 -39.83
CA ILE A 55 6.23 42.01 -39.06
C ILE A 55 5.03 41.41 -38.30
N ALA A 56 4.24 40.54 -38.97
CA ALA A 56 3.13 39.84 -38.30
C ALA A 56 3.63 38.94 -37.18
N PHE A 57 4.73 38.22 -37.38
CA PHE A 57 5.37 37.41 -36.33
C PHE A 57 5.88 38.23 -35.14
N LEU A 58 6.51 39.38 -35.43
CA LEU A 58 6.96 40.34 -34.38
C LEU A 58 5.76 40.95 -33.63
N LEU A 59 4.67 41.27 -34.30
CA LEU A 59 3.42 41.71 -33.64
C LEU A 59 2.85 40.63 -32.73
N LEU A 60 2.76 39.39 -33.19
CA LEU A 60 2.29 38.27 -32.38
C LEU A 60 3.18 38.08 -31.14
N ILE A 61 4.50 38.16 -31.30
CA ILE A 61 5.44 38.11 -30.16
C ILE A 61 5.19 39.27 -29.21
N THR A 62 4.99 40.49 -29.70
CA THR A 62 4.73 41.67 -28.88
C THR A 62 3.45 41.54 -28.07
N VAL A 63 2.36 41.06 -28.71
CA VAL A 63 1.08 40.78 -28.04
C VAL A 63 1.25 39.73 -26.98
N PHE A 64 1.97 38.62 -27.27
CA PHE A 64 2.23 37.58 -26.32
C PHE A 64 3.01 38.07 -25.10
N PHE A 65 4.12 38.81 -25.32
CA PHE A 65 4.90 39.36 -24.19
C PHE A 65 4.12 40.42 -23.41
N SER A 66 3.29 41.25 -24.09
CA SER A 66 2.40 42.17 -23.39
C SER A 66 1.42 41.43 -22.49
N TYR A 67 0.85 40.32 -22.95
CA TYR A 67 -0.02 39.45 -22.17
C TYR A 67 0.72 38.85 -20.97
N VAL A 68 1.94 38.34 -21.16
CA VAL A 68 2.80 37.84 -20.06
C VAL A 68 3.00 38.89 -19.00
N ILE A 69 3.34 40.13 -19.39
CA ILE A 69 3.61 41.24 -18.46
C ILE A 69 2.34 41.63 -17.68
N ILE A 70 1.17 41.71 -18.37
CA ILE A 70 -0.10 42.09 -17.74
C ILE A 70 -0.56 41.01 -16.75
N LYS A 71 -0.32 39.75 -17.06
CA LYS A 71 -0.69 38.60 -16.20
C LYS A 71 0.34 38.25 -15.14
N ALA A 72 1.57 38.81 -15.24
CA ALA A 72 2.62 38.54 -14.26
C ALA A 72 2.18 39.04 -12.87
N PRO A 73 2.43 38.21 -11.81
CA PRO A 73 2.17 38.61 -10.43
C PRO A 73 3.00 39.84 -10.04
N LYS A 74 2.47 40.62 -9.09
CA LYS A 74 3.20 41.76 -8.54
C LYS A 74 4.48 41.25 -7.86
N PHE A 75 5.61 41.85 -8.21
CA PHE A 75 6.87 41.53 -7.58
C PHE A 75 6.92 42.19 -6.19
N ASP A 76 6.83 41.39 -5.13
CA ASP A 76 7.06 41.82 -3.76
C ASP A 76 8.41 41.26 -3.26
N PRO A 77 9.41 42.12 -2.99
CA PRO A 77 10.68 41.69 -2.44
C PRO A 77 10.62 40.91 -1.12
N ASN A 78 9.56 41.12 -0.34
CA ASN A 78 9.40 40.44 0.94
C ASN A 78 9.17 38.94 0.75
N ASN A 79 8.58 38.51 -0.37
CA ASN A 79 8.42 37.09 -0.70
C ASN A 79 9.75 36.32 -0.84
N LEU A 80 10.87 37.03 -1.07
CA LEU A 80 12.20 36.43 -1.11
C LEU A 80 12.90 36.38 0.26
N LYS A 81 12.44 37.17 1.23
CA LYS A 81 13.07 37.28 2.57
C LYS A 81 12.29 36.57 3.66
N PHE A 82 10.97 36.47 3.53
CA PHE A 82 10.09 35.91 4.57
C PHE A 82 8.97 35.11 3.92
N THR A 83 9.12 33.80 3.79
CA THR A 83 7.99 32.94 3.43
C THR A 83 7.07 32.84 4.65
N GLN A 84 5.86 33.40 4.58
CA GLN A 84 4.84 33.19 5.59
C GLN A 84 4.56 31.69 5.71
N MET A 85 4.39 31.21 6.95
CA MET A 85 4.04 29.80 7.16
C MET A 85 2.66 29.49 6.59
N SER A 86 2.54 28.31 5.96
CA SER A 86 1.23 27.77 5.63
C SER A 86 0.53 27.30 6.90
N GLU A 87 -0.79 27.45 6.92
CA GLU A 87 -1.66 27.08 8.04
C GLU A 87 -2.63 25.99 7.61
N LEU A 88 -2.72 24.93 8.40
CA LEU A 88 -3.61 23.80 8.18
C LEU A 88 -4.77 23.84 9.18
N TYR A 89 -5.98 23.69 8.68
CA TYR A 89 -7.21 23.74 9.47
C TYR A 89 -8.00 22.43 9.32
N ASP A 90 -8.64 21.98 10.41
CA ASP A 90 -9.55 20.83 10.41
C ASP A 90 -10.94 21.19 9.81
N THR A 91 -11.88 20.23 9.86
CA THR A 91 -13.26 20.46 9.37
C THR A 91 -14.01 21.53 10.12
N ASP A 92 -13.65 21.80 11.38
CA ASP A 92 -14.31 22.75 12.26
C ASP A 92 -13.64 24.14 12.21
N GLY A 93 -12.59 24.30 11.40
CA GLY A 93 -11.83 25.52 11.23
C GLY A 93 -10.79 25.77 12.33
N ASN A 94 -10.46 24.74 13.13
CA ASN A 94 -9.40 24.85 14.11
C ASN A 94 -8.03 24.68 13.44
N LEU A 95 -7.07 25.50 13.84
CA LEU A 95 -5.69 25.38 13.39
C LEU A 95 -5.07 24.11 13.97
N ILE A 96 -4.60 23.21 13.09
CA ILE A 96 -3.98 21.93 13.47
C ILE A 96 -2.47 21.91 13.25
N ALA A 97 -1.95 22.70 12.33
CA ALA A 97 -0.52 22.82 12.09
C ALA A 97 -0.18 24.14 11.39
N LYS A 98 1.06 24.56 11.60
CA LYS A 98 1.74 25.55 10.77
C LYS A 98 2.89 24.86 10.07
N MET A 99 3.00 25.05 8.75
CA MET A 99 4.05 24.48 7.92
C MET A 99 4.91 25.61 7.37
N GLY A 100 6.20 25.47 7.54
CA GLY A 100 7.21 26.46 7.22
C GLY A 100 8.20 26.51 8.38
N ASN A 101 9.32 27.17 8.17
CA ASN A 101 10.44 27.02 9.08
C ASN A 101 10.45 28.06 10.21
N GLU A 102 10.14 27.63 11.44
CA GLU A 102 10.51 28.41 12.64
C GLU A 102 12.03 28.33 12.91
N ASN A 103 12.73 27.33 12.33
CA ASN A 103 14.14 27.04 12.56
C ASN A 103 14.97 27.17 11.27
N ARG A 104 14.69 28.19 10.41
CA ARG A 104 15.65 28.52 9.35
C ARG A 104 16.89 29.12 9.99
N THR A 105 18.00 28.44 9.89
CA THR A 105 19.31 29.07 10.05
C THR A 105 19.66 29.65 8.69
N GLU A 106 19.38 30.93 8.48
CA GLU A 106 19.80 31.63 7.26
C GLU A 106 21.31 31.67 7.25
N ILE A 107 21.89 31.34 6.12
CA ILE A 107 23.34 31.45 5.89
C ILE A 107 23.59 32.59 4.88
N SER A 108 24.57 33.45 5.18
CA SER A 108 24.97 34.48 4.23
C SER A 108 25.81 33.89 3.10
N TYR A 109 25.84 34.54 1.96
CA TYR A 109 26.69 34.10 0.83
C TYR A 109 28.15 33.95 1.23
N ASP A 110 28.65 34.87 2.07
CA ASP A 110 30.07 34.90 2.43
C ASP A 110 30.45 33.77 3.43
N ASP A 111 29.46 33.13 4.08
CA ASP A 111 29.66 31.95 4.95
C ASP A 111 29.54 30.63 4.18
N LEU A 112 29.14 30.66 2.89
CA LEU A 112 29.03 29.46 2.07
C LEU A 112 30.43 29.01 1.60
N PRO A 113 30.74 27.70 1.71
CA PRO A 113 31.99 27.20 1.18
C PRO A 113 32.00 27.25 -0.36
N GLU A 114 33.07 27.70 -0.97
CA GLU A 114 33.21 27.83 -2.42
C GLU A 114 32.87 26.53 -3.16
N VAL A 115 33.25 25.38 -2.59
CA VAL A 115 32.98 24.06 -3.15
C VAL A 115 31.47 23.76 -3.28
N LEU A 116 30.61 24.29 -2.40
CA LEU A 116 29.16 24.12 -2.49
C LEU A 116 28.59 25.06 -3.56
N ILE A 117 29.06 26.31 -3.62
CA ILE A 117 28.64 27.27 -4.64
C ILE A 117 28.98 26.71 -6.03
N ASP A 118 30.20 26.21 -6.23
CA ASP A 118 30.62 25.58 -7.47
C ASP A 118 29.81 24.33 -7.85
N ALA A 119 29.50 23.50 -6.88
CA ALA A 119 28.69 22.31 -7.10
C ALA A 119 27.26 22.66 -7.56
N ILE A 120 26.64 23.67 -6.95
CA ILE A 120 25.29 24.17 -7.32
C ILE A 120 25.34 24.76 -8.72
N ILE A 121 26.31 25.67 -8.99
CA ILE A 121 26.44 26.36 -10.28
C ILE A 121 26.73 25.33 -11.39
N ALA A 122 27.68 24.41 -11.19
CA ALA A 122 28.02 23.39 -12.17
C ALA A 122 26.81 22.52 -12.54
N THR A 123 25.92 22.30 -11.59
CA THR A 123 24.78 21.39 -11.75
C THR A 123 23.54 22.08 -12.30
N GLU A 124 23.18 23.21 -11.72
CA GLU A 124 21.91 23.88 -12.00
C GLU A 124 22.07 24.96 -13.09
N ASP A 125 23.16 25.77 -13.06
CA ASP A 125 23.32 26.90 -13.94
C ASP A 125 24.79 27.27 -14.21
N SER A 126 25.47 26.49 -15.02
CA SER A 126 26.93 26.59 -15.23
C SER A 126 27.41 27.93 -15.82
N LYS A 127 26.48 28.79 -16.24
CA LYS A 127 26.77 30.15 -16.74
C LYS A 127 26.15 31.23 -15.89
N PHE A 128 25.77 30.95 -14.66
CA PHE A 128 25.03 31.84 -13.77
C PHE A 128 25.66 33.26 -13.70
N PHE A 129 26.97 33.36 -13.58
CA PHE A 129 27.67 34.65 -13.51
C PHE A 129 27.85 35.36 -14.87
N GLN A 130 27.43 34.69 -15.99
CA GLN A 130 27.64 35.21 -17.35
C GLN A 130 26.37 35.77 -18.00
N HIS A 131 25.18 35.55 -17.38
CA HIS A 131 23.92 36.04 -17.92
C HIS A 131 23.15 36.82 -16.86
N ASN A 132 22.14 37.58 -17.29
CA ASN A 132 21.27 38.38 -16.44
C ASN A 132 19.88 37.70 -16.32
N GLY A 133 19.82 36.59 -15.58
CA GLY A 133 18.56 35.87 -15.25
C GLY A 133 18.09 34.89 -16.32
N PHE A 134 18.63 34.90 -17.53
CA PHE A 134 18.19 34.01 -18.62
C PHE A 134 19.32 33.63 -19.56
N ASP A 135 19.56 32.35 -19.80
CA ASP A 135 20.48 31.83 -20.81
C ASP A 135 19.75 31.46 -22.10
N LEU A 136 19.70 32.39 -23.06
CA LEU A 136 19.05 32.21 -24.36
C LEU A 136 19.61 31.01 -25.14
N ALA A 137 20.94 30.81 -25.09
CA ALA A 137 21.58 29.73 -25.83
C ALA A 137 21.20 28.35 -25.27
N ARG A 138 21.21 28.20 -23.95
CA ARG A 138 20.77 26.99 -23.24
C ARG A 138 19.30 26.71 -23.47
N PHE A 139 18.46 27.74 -23.36
CA PHE A 139 17.01 27.63 -23.60
C PHE A 139 16.71 27.19 -25.02
N THR A 140 17.30 27.81 -26.02
CA THR A 140 17.12 27.48 -27.44
C THR A 140 17.55 26.03 -27.72
N LYS A 141 18.71 25.64 -27.20
CA LYS A 141 19.20 24.26 -27.34
C LYS A 141 18.25 23.26 -26.73
N ALA A 142 17.79 23.46 -25.49
CA ALA A 142 16.86 22.56 -24.81
C ALA A 142 15.53 22.47 -25.55
N SER A 143 15.00 23.60 -26.02
CA SER A 143 13.73 23.65 -26.78
C SER A 143 13.85 22.90 -28.13
N LEU A 144 14.96 23.03 -28.84
CA LEU A 144 15.20 22.29 -30.08
C LEU A 144 15.31 20.77 -29.84
N TYR A 145 16.01 20.35 -28.78
CA TYR A 145 16.09 18.93 -28.43
C TYR A 145 14.72 18.34 -28.05
N GLN A 146 13.89 19.11 -27.36
CA GLN A 146 12.53 18.71 -26.98
C GLN A 146 11.62 18.56 -28.21
N LEU A 147 11.77 19.42 -29.21
CA LEU A 147 11.04 19.32 -30.48
C LEU A 147 11.37 18.06 -31.28
N VAL A 148 12.58 17.52 -31.14
CA VAL A 148 13.02 16.26 -31.78
C VAL A 148 12.88 15.04 -30.86
N GLY A 149 12.17 15.18 -29.73
CA GLY A 149 11.89 14.07 -28.79
C GLY A 149 13.11 13.61 -27.97
N LYS A 150 14.18 14.42 -27.91
CA LYS A 150 15.38 14.14 -27.12
C LYS A 150 15.39 14.98 -25.85
N ASN A 151 15.90 14.42 -24.77
CA ASN A 151 16.08 15.16 -23.53
C ASN A 151 17.27 16.12 -23.66
N GLY A 152 17.00 17.42 -23.74
CA GLY A 152 17.99 18.50 -23.90
C GLY A 152 18.59 19.03 -22.59
N GLY A 153 18.26 18.44 -21.45
CA GLY A 153 18.61 18.94 -20.12
C GLY A 153 17.73 20.08 -19.64
N GLY A 154 17.93 20.56 -18.40
CA GLY A 154 17.20 21.68 -17.83
C GLY A 154 17.54 23.01 -18.51
N ALA A 155 16.51 23.79 -18.86
CA ALA A 155 16.66 25.11 -19.51
C ALA A 155 16.47 26.28 -18.56
N SER A 156 16.11 26.05 -17.29
CA SER A 156 15.88 27.06 -16.28
C SER A 156 17.20 27.50 -15.65
N THR A 157 17.34 28.80 -15.40
CA THR A 157 18.43 29.38 -14.61
C THR A 157 18.09 29.37 -13.13
N LEU A 158 19.08 29.60 -12.25
CA LEU A 158 18.82 29.73 -10.79
C LEU A 158 17.78 30.81 -10.51
N THR A 159 17.90 31.96 -11.16
CA THR A 159 16.99 33.10 -11.00
C THR A 159 15.56 32.74 -11.46
N MET A 160 15.41 31.98 -12.53
CA MET A 160 14.10 31.47 -12.97
C MET A 160 13.50 30.45 -11.99
N GLN A 161 14.32 29.66 -11.30
CA GLN A 161 13.83 28.74 -10.27
C GLN A 161 13.34 29.53 -9.04
N ILE A 162 14.04 30.59 -8.64
CA ILE A 162 13.57 31.51 -7.59
C ILE A 162 12.25 32.18 -7.99
N ALA A 163 12.18 32.71 -9.23
CA ALA A 163 10.94 33.31 -9.74
C ALA A 163 9.76 32.31 -9.71
N LYS A 164 10.03 31.08 -10.15
CA LYS A 164 9.04 30.01 -10.12
C LYS A 164 8.57 29.70 -8.68
N ASN A 165 9.49 29.52 -7.76
CA ASN A 165 9.17 29.06 -6.41
C ASN A 165 8.43 30.12 -5.58
N ASN A 166 8.67 31.42 -5.86
CA ASN A 166 8.17 32.50 -5.01
C ASN A 166 7.06 33.34 -5.64
N TYR A 167 6.83 33.27 -6.96
CA TYR A 167 5.89 34.20 -7.63
C TYR A 167 4.93 33.54 -8.62
N THR A 168 5.22 32.36 -9.18
CA THR A 168 4.37 31.79 -10.21
C THR A 168 3.77 30.47 -9.77
N SER A 169 2.51 30.23 -10.17
CA SER A 169 1.85 28.95 -9.94
C SER A 169 2.54 27.84 -10.77
N THR A 170 2.39 26.63 -10.32
CA THR A 170 3.16 25.48 -10.77
C THR A 170 2.53 24.71 -11.93
N GLU A 171 1.50 25.22 -12.60
CA GLU A 171 0.97 24.58 -13.79
C GLU A 171 2.06 24.38 -14.86
N SER A 172 2.38 23.14 -15.15
CA SER A 172 3.51 22.76 -16.02
C SER A 172 3.08 22.25 -17.40
N LYS A 173 1.77 22.20 -17.71
CA LYS A 173 1.21 21.56 -18.92
C LYS A 173 0.47 22.54 -19.81
N GLY A 174 0.57 22.34 -21.13
CA GLY A 174 -0.17 23.12 -22.11
C GLY A 174 0.24 24.57 -22.23
N PHE A 175 -0.71 25.45 -22.57
CA PHE A 175 -0.48 26.87 -22.81
C PHE A 175 -0.10 27.61 -21.51
N GLU A 176 -0.73 27.27 -20.40
CA GLU A 176 -0.43 27.86 -19.08
C GLU A 176 1.00 27.58 -18.64
N GLY A 177 1.53 26.37 -18.88
CA GLY A 177 2.92 26.04 -18.62
C GLY A 177 3.91 26.89 -19.48
N ILE A 178 3.54 27.22 -20.71
CA ILE A 178 4.32 28.13 -21.57
C ILE A 178 4.27 29.55 -21.00
N LEU A 179 3.06 30.02 -20.67
CA LEU A 179 2.83 31.35 -20.11
C LEU A 179 3.67 31.55 -18.82
N ARG A 180 3.56 30.62 -17.88
CA ARG A 180 4.36 30.61 -16.67
C ARG A 180 5.86 30.69 -16.95
N LYS A 181 6.38 29.84 -17.85
CA LYS A 181 7.81 29.85 -18.19
C LYS A 181 8.30 31.21 -18.69
N PHE A 182 7.50 31.90 -19.48
CA PHE A 182 7.84 33.25 -19.96
C PHE A 182 7.64 34.32 -18.86
N THR A 183 6.71 34.09 -17.92
CA THR A 183 6.57 34.90 -16.71
C THR A 183 7.81 34.77 -15.80
N ASP A 184 8.33 33.53 -15.60
CA ASP A 184 9.57 33.30 -14.86
C ASP A 184 10.75 34.04 -15.50
N ILE A 185 10.87 33.99 -16.83
CA ILE A 185 11.91 34.73 -17.57
C ILE A 185 11.76 36.25 -17.36
N TYR A 186 10.54 36.77 -17.46
CA TYR A 186 10.25 38.19 -17.25
C TYR A 186 10.63 38.64 -15.83
N LEU A 187 10.18 37.91 -14.80
CA LEU A 187 10.51 38.20 -13.41
C LEU A 187 11.99 38.12 -13.15
N SER A 188 12.67 37.11 -13.69
CA SER A 188 14.11 36.91 -13.53
C SER A 188 14.89 38.10 -14.11
N ILE A 189 14.67 38.47 -15.37
CA ILE A 189 15.45 39.50 -16.06
C ILE A 189 15.10 40.91 -15.54
N PHE A 190 13.80 41.20 -15.40
CA PHE A 190 13.35 42.58 -15.24
C PHE A 190 13.02 42.95 -13.80
N LYS A 191 12.94 41.97 -12.88
CA LYS A 191 12.62 42.21 -11.47
C LYS A 191 13.77 41.79 -10.56
N ILE A 192 14.12 40.49 -10.55
CA ILE A 192 15.08 39.92 -9.60
C ILE A 192 16.50 40.40 -9.91
N GLU A 193 17.04 40.11 -11.10
CA GLU A 193 18.44 40.48 -11.50
C GLU A 193 18.70 42.00 -11.58
N ARG A 194 17.65 42.83 -11.67
CA ARG A 194 17.77 44.28 -11.60
C ARG A 194 17.84 44.80 -10.17
N LYS A 195 17.35 44.04 -9.21
CA LYS A 195 17.24 44.46 -7.83
C LYS A 195 18.32 43.86 -6.93
N TYR A 196 18.75 42.64 -7.25
CA TYR A 196 19.64 41.85 -6.42
C TYR A 196 20.91 41.46 -7.17
N THR A 197 22.04 41.40 -6.44
CA THR A 197 23.32 40.92 -6.94
C THR A 197 23.29 39.39 -7.11
N LYS A 198 24.26 38.86 -7.86
CA LYS A 198 24.44 37.42 -8.01
C LYS A 198 24.65 36.69 -6.67
N LYS A 199 25.34 37.30 -5.73
CA LYS A 199 25.54 36.78 -4.38
C LYS A 199 24.21 36.64 -3.64
N GLU A 200 23.40 37.70 -3.60
CA GLU A 200 22.08 37.67 -2.97
C GLU A 200 21.13 36.65 -3.61
N ILE A 201 21.20 36.50 -4.93
CA ILE A 201 20.39 35.48 -5.65
C ILE A 201 20.77 34.07 -5.25
N ILE A 202 22.09 33.77 -5.10
CA ILE A 202 22.53 32.47 -4.56
C ILE A 202 22.06 32.30 -3.12
N GLU A 203 22.19 33.34 -2.29
CA GLU A 203 21.75 33.31 -0.90
C GLU A 203 20.24 32.99 -0.77
N PHE A 204 19.38 33.63 -1.57
CA PHE A 204 17.98 33.28 -1.63
C PHE A 204 17.76 31.84 -2.05
N TYR A 205 18.47 31.37 -3.10
CA TYR A 205 18.32 30.03 -3.63
C TYR A 205 18.68 28.94 -2.60
N VAL A 206 19.80 29.11 -1.90
CA VAL A 206 20.30 28.10 -0.95
C VAL A 206 19.51 28.09 0.36
N ASN A 207 18.95 29.22 0.75
CA ASN A 207 18.16 29.33 1.98
C ASN A 207 16.69 28.89 1.78
N ASP A 208 16.12 29.03 0.58
CA ASP A 208 14.70 28.78 0.33
C ASP A 208 14.37 27.33 -0.05
N SER A 209 15.35 26.56 -0.53
CA SER A 209 15.11 25.25 -1.11
C SER A 209 14.92 24.15 -0.08
N TYR A 210 13.88 23.31 -0.27
CA TYR A 210 13.73 22.07 0.47
C TYR A 210 14.70 21.00 -0.05
N LEU A 211 15.49 20.43 0.84
CA LEU A 211 16.57 19.48 0.52
C LEU A 211 16.36 18.07 1.10
N GLY A 212 15.12 17.77 1.54
CA GLY A 212 14.81 16.47 2.10
C GLY A 212 15.16 16.33 3.59
N ASN A 213 14.73 15.24 4.22
CA ASN A 213 15.02 14.97 5.63
C ASN A 213 14.71 16.16 6.56
N ASN A 214 13.59 16.84 6.30
CA ASN A 214 13.15 18.03 7.05
C ASN A 214 14.15 19.20 7.02
N ALA A 215 14.91 19.33 5.94
CA ALA A 215 15.87 20.41 5.78
C ALA A 215 15.39 21.44 4.76
N TYR A 216 15.17 22.65 5.22
CA TYR A 216 14.99 23.85 4.40
C TYR A 216 16.26 24.70 4.49
N GLY A 217 16.85 25.00 3.32
CA GLY A 217 18.15 25.62 3.23
C GLY A 217 19.33 24.67 3.45
N VAL A 218 20.49 25.10 2.94
CA VAL A 218 21.70 24.26 2.94
C VAL A 218 22.31 24.07 4.32
N GLU A 219 22.19 25.08 5.22
CA GLU A 219 22.69 24.95 6.58
C GLU A 219 21.93 23.84 7.34
N GLN A 220 20.60 23.88 7.28
CA GLN A 220 19.78 22.84 7.91
C GLN A 220 20.01 21.46 7.27
N ALA A 221 20.23 21.43 5.94
CA ALA A 221 20.55 20.17 5.26
C ALA A 221 21.92 19.62 5.73
N SER A 222 22.95 20.48 5.88
CA SER A 222 24.24 20.08 6.41
C SER A 222 24.14 19.52 7.83
N LEU A 223 23.43 20.22 8.70
CA LEU A 223 23.19 19.78 10.08
C LEU A 223 22.44 18.44 10.14
N ASN A 224 21.41 18.26 9.31
CA ASN A 224 20.57 17.05 9.31
C ASN A 224 21.30 15.84 8.72
N TYR A 225 22.03 16.00 7.61
CA TYR A 225 22.69 14.88 6.95
C TYR A 225 24.07 14.59 7.54
N PHE A 226 24.84 15.60 7.91
CA PHE A 226 26.24 15.45 8.32
C PHE A 226 26.51 15.84 9.77
N GLY A 227 25.67 16.67 10.38
CA GLY A 227 25.80 17.09 11.78
C GLY A 227 26.83 18.18 12.01
N LYS A 228 27.09 18.98 10.97
CA LYS A 228 28.05 20.10 10.98
C LYS A 228 27.52 21.26 10.15
N SER A 229 28.09 22.45 10.33
CA SER A 229 27.74 23.64 9.56
C SER A 229 28.02 23.43 8.07
N VAL A 230 27.27 24.13 7.22
CA VAL A 230 27.48 24.12 5.77
C VAL A 230 28.87 24.66 5.39
N SER A 231 29.43 25.59 6.17
CA SER A 231 30.78 26.13 6.00
C SER A 231 31.88 25.05 6.07
N ASP A 232 31.63 23.96 6.76
CA ASP A 232 32.58 22.86 6.98
C ASP A 232 32.48 21.74 5.95
N LEU A 233 31.64 21.89 4.91
CA LEU A 233 31.41 20.83 3.92
C LEU A 233 32.64 20.60 3.05
N ASN A 234 33.01 19.33 2.90
CA ASN A 234 33.99 18.92 1.91
C ASN A 234 33.34 18.67 0.54
N LEU A 235 34.16 18.43 -0.51
CA LEU A 235 33.70 18.20 -1.87
C LEU A 235 32.67 17.06 -1.99
N ALA A 236 32.85 15.95 -1.27
CA ALA A 236 31.95 14.82 -1.33
C ALA A 236 30.55 15.14 -0.76
N GLU A 237 30.50 15.89 0.33
CA GLU A 237 29.29 16.33 1.01
C GLU A 237 28.60 17.48 0.25
N ALA A 238 29.34 18.46 -0.19
CA ALA A 238 28.84 19.59 -0.98
C ALA A 238 28.19 19.11 -2.30
N SER A 239 28.87 18.18 -3.00
CA SER A 239 28.31 17.58 -4.22
C SER A 239 27.02 16.78 -3.99
N PHE A 240 26.85 16.19 -2.80
CA PHE A 240 25.60 15.54 -2.43
C PHE A 240 24.49 16.56 -2.17
N ILE A 241 24.74 17.59 -1.35
CA ILE A 241 23.76 18.66 -1.09
C ILE A 241 23.31 19.30 -2.40
N ALA A 242 24.25 19.68 -3.30
CA ALA A 242 23.94 20.23 -4.62
C ALA A 242 23.09 19.26 -5.48
N GLY A 243 23.26 17.96 -5.30
CA GLY A 243 22.46 16.94 -5.97
C GLY A 243 21.00 16.91 -5.56
N LEU A 244 20.67 17.30 -4.33
CA LEU A 244 19.32 17.25 -3.76
C LEU A 244 18.37 18.28 -4.37
N PHE A 245 18.87 19.44 -4.85
CA PHE A 245 18.01 20.49 -5.43
C PHE A 245 17.12 20.01 -6.57
N GLN A 246 17.51 18.99 -7.31
CA GLN A 246 16.70 18.45 -8.40
C GLN A 246 15.47 17.69 -7.92
N SER A 247 15.62 16.84 -6.90
CA SER A 247 14.52 16.01 -6.37
C SER A 247 14.93 15.38 -5.02
N PRO A 248 14.77 16.11 -3.92
CA PRO A 248 15.27 15.66 -2.61
C PRO A 248 14.62 14.36 -2.13
N LYS A 249 13.33 14.13 -2.44
CA LYS A 249 12.63 12.90 -2.11
C LYS A 249 13.19 11.68 -2.87
N TYR A 250 13.49 11.86 -4.16
CA TYR A 250 13.99 10.78 -5.03
C TYR A 250 15.45 10.40 -4.73
N TYR A 251 16.22 11.35 -4.21
CA TYR A 251 17.63 11.18 -3.89
C TYR A 251 17.90 11.12 -2.38
N ASN A 252 16.87 10.87 -1.56
CA ASN A 252 17.05 10.74 -0.11
C ASN A 252 17.91 9.50 0.21
N PRO A 253 19.10 9.65 0.85
CA PRO A 253 20.07 8.59 1.04
C PRO A 253 19.63 7.53 2.07
N TYR A 254 18.74 7.88 2.97
CA TYR A 254 18.17 6.93 3.95
C TYR A 254 17.23 5.91 3.32
N TYR A 255 16.55 6.28 2.23
CA TYR A 255 15.60 5.42 1.53
C TYR A 255 16.13 4.89 0.21
N TYR A 256 16.96 5.67 -0.49
CA TYR A 256 17.45 5.37 -1.84
C TYR A 256 18.97 5.63 -1.97
N PRO A 257 19.82 4.93 -1.20
CA PRO A 257 21.26 5.20 -1.13
C PRO A 257 21.97 5.13 -2.49
N GLU A 258 21.59 4.16 -3.33
CA GLU A 258 22.17 4.02 -4.67
C GLU A 258 21.83 5.18 -5.61
N ARG A 259 20.60 5.72 -5.51
CA ARG A 259 20.18 6.86 -6.31
C ARG A 259 20.89 8.15 -5.85
N ALA A 260 21.00 8.33 -4.55
CA ALA A 260 21.72 9.41 -3.92
C ALA A 260 23.18 9.43 -4.39
N GLU A 261 23.84 8.28 -4.34
CA GLU A 261 25.23 8.11 -4.81
C GLU A 261 25.37 8.40 -6.30
N LYS A 262 24.51 7.84 -7.14
CA LYS A 262 24.52 8.09 -8.58
C LYS A 262 24.30 9.57 -8.91
N ARG A 263 23.45 10.26 -8.17
CA ARG A 263 23.23 11.71 -8.35
C ARG A 263 24.46 12.51 -7.94
N ARG A 264 25.07 12.20 -6.79
CA ARG A 264 26.32 12.81 -6.34
C ARG A 264 27.43 12.67 -7.37
N GLN A 265 27.61 11.46 -7.92
CA GLN A 265 28.61 11.23 -8.99
C GLN A 265 28.31 12.06 -10.24
N THR A 266 27.03 12.28 -10.57
CA THR A 266 26.64 13.18 -11.66
C THR A 266 27.06 14.63 -11.38
N VAL A 267 26.86 15.11 -10.15
CA VAL A 267 27.32 16.46 -9.75
C VAL A 267 28.83 16.58 -9.88
N LEU A 268 29.59 15.65 -9.31
CA LEU A 268 31.06 15.64 -9.40
C LEU A 268 31.54 15.58 -10.85
N TYR A 269 30.89 14.85 -11.72
CA TYR A 269 31.18 14.83 -13.16
C TYR A 269 30.93 16.21 -13.80
N LEU A 270 29.82 16.88 -13.44
CA LEU A 270 29.51 18.22 -13.96
C LEU A 270 30.51 19.26 -13.46
N MET A 271 30.93 19.21 -12.19
CA MET A 271 31.98 20.07 -11.63
C MET A 271 33.31 19.92 -12.40
N GLN A 272 33.75 18.68 -12.63
CA GLN A 272 34.94 18.41 -13.45
C GLN A 272 34.77 18.92 -14.89
N ARG A 273 33.62 18.62 -15.52
CA ARG A 273 33.35 19.06 -16.90
C ARG A 273 33.38 20.58 -17.08
N HIS A 274 32.98 21.32 -16.06
CA HIS A 274 32.94 22.78 -16.08
C HIS A 274 34.21 23.41 -15.50
N GLY A 275 35.21 22.61 -15.11
CA GLY A 275 36.53 23.05 -14.68
C GLY A 275 36.60 23.53 -13.23
N TYR A 276 35.63 23.23 -12.39
CA TYR A 276 35.62 23.54 -10.96
C TYR A 276 36.51 22.61 -10.14
N ILE A 277 36.66 21.37 -10.58
CA ILE A 277 37.52 20.36 -9.95
C ILE A 277 38.34 19.60 -11.02
N THR A 278 39.47 19.06 -10.59
CA THR A 278 40.31 18.16 -11.39
C THR A 278 39.73 16.73 -11.42
N GLU A 279 40.28 15.89 -12.28
CA GLU A 279 39.93 14.47 -12.32
C GLU A 279 40.36 13.75 -11.04
N GLU A 280 41.51 14.13 -10.47
CA GLU A 280 42.04 13.57 -9.23
C GLU A 280 41.12 13.88 -8.04
N GLU A 281 40.66 15.10 -7.89
CA GLU A 281 39.71 15.51 -6.84
C GLU A 281 38.39 14.76 -6.97
N ARG A 282 37.89 14.62 -8.20
CA ARG A 282 36.70 13.80 -8.45
C ARG A 282 36.90 12.36 -8.03
N LYS A 283 38.01 11.72 -8.37
CA LYS A 283 38.36 10.36 -7.99
C LYS A 283 38.47 10.21 -6.48
N ILE A 284 39.06 11.17 -5.79
CA ILE A 284 39.18 11.20 -4.33
C ILE A 284 37.77 11.27 -3.69
N ALA A 285 36.95 12.23 -4.17
CA ALA A 285 35.58 12.41 -3.65
C ALA A 285 34.67 11.19 -3.85
N THR A 286 34.94 10.34 -4.83
CA THR A 286 34.17 9.12 -5.12
C THR A 286 34.69 7.86 -4.43
N LYS A 287 35.82 7.90 -3.71
CA LYS A 287 36.38 6.71 -3.03
C LYS A 287 35.44 6.06 -2.02
N LEU A 288 34.71 6.86 -1.27
CA LEU A 288 33.70 6.38 -0.31
C LEU A 288 32.30 6.76 -0.79
N PRO A 289 31.33 5.87 -0.65
CA PRO A 289 29.94 6.19 -0.97
C PRO A 289 29.37 7.25 -0.01
N ILE A 290 28.36 8.00 -0.44
CA ILE A 290 27.77 9.08 0.39
C ILE A 290 27.27 8.56 1.75
N THR A 291 26.85 7.31 1.81
CA THR A 291 26.40 6.64 3.05
C THR A 291 27.47 6.56 4.13
N SER A 292 28.74 6.71 3.78
CA SER A 292 29.86 6.75 4.74
C SER A 292 29.97 8.12 5.45
N TYR A 293 29.39 9.16 4.88
CA TYR A 293 29.39 10.52 5.43
C TYR A 293 28.09 10.84 6.20
N ILE A 294 26.97 10.20 5.81
CA ILE A 294 25.65 10.45 6.37
C ILE A 294 25.57 9.97 7.82
N ARG A 295 24.97 10.76 8.69
CA ARG A 295 24.65 10.36 10.07
C ARG A 295 23.77 9.11 10.09
N LYS A 296 24.10 8.16 10.98
CA LYS A 296 23.35 6.89 11.11
C LYS A 296 21.94 7.09 11.63
N THR A 297 21.69 8.12 12.39
CA THR A 297 20.37 8.49 12.93
C THR A 297 19.84 9.72 12.19
N GLN A 298 18.64 9.60 11.65
CA GLN A 298 17.92 10.77 11.15
C GLN A 298 17.73 11.77 12.29
N ASN A 299 17.88 13.07 11.99
CA ASN A 299 17.48 14.09 12.93
C ASN A 299 15.98 13.93 13.22
N LYS A 300 15.62 13.78 14.49
CA LYS A 300 14.23 13.81 14.92
C LYS A 300 13.79 15.27 14.82
N GLY A 301 13.28 15.66 13.66
CA GLY A 301 12.63 16.95 13.49
C GLY A 301 11.46 17.09 14.47
N SER A 302 10.99 18.30 14.68
CA SER A 302 9.77 18.55 15.45
C SER A 302 8.63 17.72 14.85
N TYR A 303 8.21 16.70 15.61
CA TYR A 303 7.09 15.83 15.20
C TYR A 303 5.79 16.55 15.57
N ALA A 304 5.03 16.97 14.57
CA ALA A 304 3.70 17.52 14.78
C ALA A 304 2.72 16.39 15.17
N GLU A 305 1.81 16.68 16.08
CA GLU A 305 0.79 15.72 16.57
C GLU A 305 0.06 14.98 15.43
N TYR A 306 -0.20 15.67 14.31
CA TYR A 306 -0.92 15.15 13.13
C TYR A 306 -0.03 14.87 11.93
N GLN A 307 1.26 14.61 12.13
CA GLN A 307 2.25 14.54 11.05
C GLN A 307 1.86 13.57 9.92
N GLY A 308 1.26 12.41 10.25
CA GLY A 308 0.80 11.47 9.24
C GLY A 308 -0.27 12.05 8.30
N TYR A 309 -1.20 12.81 8.84
CA TYR A 309 -2.22 13.50 8.05
C TYR A 309 -1.63 14.68 7.27
N ILE A 310 -0.78 15.48 7.91
CA ILE A 310 -0.08 16.61 7.29
C ILE A 310 0.73 16.15 6.07
N ASP A 311 1.51 15.08 6.21
CA ASP A 311 2.28 14.50 5.10
C ASP A 311 1.37 14.10 3.92
N THR A 312 0.16 13.60 4.21
CA THR A 312 -0.82 13.24 3.19
C THR A 312 -1.37 14.47 2.45
N VAL A 313 -1.64 15.56 3.18
CA VAL A 313 -2.04 16.86 2.58
C VAL A 313 -0.93 17.42 1.70
N VAL A 314 0.31 17.37 2.17
CA VAL A 314 1.47 17.82 1.39
C VAL A 314 1.64 16.99 0.12
N GLU A 315 1.50 15.65 0.22
CA GLU A 315 1.55 14.78 -0.95
C GLU A 315 0.45 15.11 -1.97
N GLU A 316 -0.75 15.46 -1.54
CA GLU A 316 -1.86 15.86 -2.40
C GLU A 316 -1.56 17.21 -3.08
N LEU A 317 -1.10 18.22 -2.34
CA LEU A 317 -0.70 19.51 -2.91
C LEU A 317 0.40 19.36 -3.95
N GLU A 318 1.43 18.56 -3.67
CA GLU A 318 2.55 18.34 -4.60
C GLU A 318 2.13 17.56 -5.86
N ASN A 319 1.28 16.53 -5.71
CA ASN A 319 0.94 15.65 -6.82
C ASN A 319 -0.20 16.17 -7.71
N GLU A 320 -1.17 16.89 -7.13
CA GLU A 320 -2.37 17.33 -7.86
C GLU A 320 -2.29 18.80 -8.28
N TYR A 321 -1.61 19.63 -7.47
CA TYR A 321 -1.53 21.07 -7.70
C TYR A 321 -0.10 21.55 -8.02
N ASP A 322 0.90 20.67 -7.93
CA ASP A 322 2.33 20.99 -8.07
C ASP A 322 2.75 22.11 -7.09
N LEU A 323 2.13 22.16 -5.89
CA LEU A 323 2.36 23.14 -4.84
C LEU A 323 3.14 22.55 -3.68
N ASN A 324 4.12 23.30 -3.18
CA ASN A 324 4.83 22.97 -1.96
C ASN A 324 4.41 23.97 -0.85
N PRO A 325 3.62 23.54 0.16
CA PRO A 325 3.11 24.44 1.20
C PRO A 325 4.19 24.96 2.16
N TYR A 326 5.39 24.43 2.09
CA TYR A 326 6.54 24.94 2.86
C TYR A 326 7.20 26.16 2.21
N THR A 327 6.99 26.35 0.91
CA THR A 327 7.55 27.47 0.12
C THR A 327 6.49 28.40 -0.43
N THR A 328 5.26 27.92 -0.58
CA THR A 328 4.09 28.69 -1.01
C THR A 328 3.16 28.88 0.18
N PRO A 329 3.01 30.10 0.71
CA PRO A 329 2.19 30.36 1.89
C PRO A 329 0.71 30.15 1.61
N LEU A 330 0.08 29.19 2.30
CA LEU A 330 -1.31 28.80 2.08
C LEU A 330 -2.09 28.79 3.40
N LYS A 331 -3.38 29.07 3.34
CA LYS A 331 -4.36 28.63 4.35
C LYS A 331 -5.08 27.42 3.78
N ILE A 332 -4.87 26.23 4.38
CA ILE A 332 -5.35 24.96 3.83
C ILE A 332 -6.46 24.43 4.75
N TYR A 333 -7.66 24.31 4.23
CA TYR A 333 -8.81 23.75 4.93
C TYR A 333 -8.98 22.31 4.53
N THR A 334 -8.85 21.41 5.51
CA THR A 334 -8.83 19.97 5.26
C THR A 334 -10.16 19.30 5.63
N ALA A 335 -10.27 18.04 5.22
CA ALA A 335 -11.37 17.15 5.60
C ALA A 335 -11.13 16.41 6.94
N MET A 336 -10.05 16.70 7.65
CA MET A 336 -9.70 16.02 8.89
C MET A 336 -10.76 16.23 9.97
N LYS A 337 -11.33 15.16 10.50
CA LYS A 337 -12.12 15.21 11.74
C LYS A 337 -11.20 14.94 12.92
N LYS A 338 -10.97 15.96 13.72
CA LYS A 338 -10.00 15.92 14.82
C LYS A 338 -10.20 14.71 15.73
N SER A 339 -11.43 14.45 16.19
CA SER A 339 -11.75 13.35 17.12
C SER A 339 -11.41 11.97 16.55
N LYS A 340 -11.59 11.76 15.22
CA LYS A 340 -11.27 10.50 14.56
C LYS A 340 -9.75 10.38 14.34
N GLN A 341 -9.09 11.47 13.95
CA GLN A 341 -7.64 11.50 13.79
C GLN A 341 -6.91 11.31 15.12
N ASP A 342 -7.37 11.93 16.21
CA ASP A 342 -6.81 11.77 17.56
C ASP A 342 -6.80 10.28 17.98
N PHE A 343 -7.90 9.56 17.71
CA PHE A 343 -7.94 8.13 17.99
C PHE A 343 -6.94 7.33 17.14
N VAL A 344 -6.84 7.62 15.85
CA VAL A 344 -5.85 6.97 14.97
C VAL A 344 -4.43 7.24 15.47
N ASN A 345 -4.12 8.46 15.91
CA ASN A 345 -2.82 8.79 16.49
C ASN A 345 -2.53 7.99 17.77
N LYS A 346 -3.50 7.86 18.69
CA LYS A 346 -3.38 7.01 19.89
C LYS A 346 -3.08 5.55 19.54
N VAL A 347 -3.72 5.03 18.50
CA VAL A 347 -3.43 3.68 17.99
C VAL A 347 -1.99 3.58 17.47
N MET A 348 -1.57 4.53 16.62
CA MET A 348 -0.24 4.52 16.01
C MET A 348 0.88 4.70 17.02
N ASN A 349 0.65 5.49 18.08
CA ASN A 349 1.59 5.73 19.18
C ASN A 349 1.62 4.59 20.20
N GLY A 350 0.75 3.59 20.10
CA GLY A 350 0.70 2.46 21.04
C GLY A 350 -0.13 2.70 22.30
N GLU A 351 -0.85 3.81 22.39
CA GLU A 351 -1.70 4.19 23.53
C GLU A 351 -3.06 3.44 23.50
N ALA A 352 -3.66 3.32 22.32
CA ALA A 352 -4.93 2.62 22.12
C ALA A 352 -4.78 1.23 21.48
N TRP A 353 -3.58 0.80 21.18
CA TRP A 353 -3.24 -0.52 20.65
C TRP A 353 -1.83 -0.95 21.05
N LYS A 354 -1.69 -2.11 21.68
CA LYS A 354 -0.39 -2.69 22.00
C LYS A 354 0.18 -3.43 20.78
N TRP A 355 1.28 -2.91 20.23
CA TRP A 355 1.95 -3.49 19.08
C TRP A 355 2.79 -4.72 19.45
N GLU A 356 2.90 -5.69 18.55
CA GLU A 356 3.61 -6.95 18.81
C GLU A 356 5.12 -6.77 18.95
N ASN A 357 5.70 -5.82 18.22
CA ASN A 357 7.13 -5.49 18.24
C ASN A 357 7.36 -4.09 17.66
N ASP A 358 8.63 -3.65 17.62
CA ASP A 358 8.99 -2.28 17.21
C ASP A 358 9.05 -2.07 15.68
N VAL A 359 9.04 -3.15 14.88
CA VAL A 359 9.20 -3.07 13.41
C VAL A 359 7.91 -3.30 12.63
N VAL A 360 6.87 -3.88 13.24
CA VAL A 360 5.57 -4.04 12.59
C VAL A 360 4.96 -2.67 12.30
N GLN A 361 4.30 -2.55 11.14
CA GLN A 361 3.73 -1.31 10.64
C GLN A 361 2.26 -1.46 10.27
N SER A 362 1.59 -0.32 10.11
CA SER A 362 0.24 -0.26 9.56
C SER A 362 0.05 1.01 8.75
N GLY A 363 -0.76 0.93 7.70
CA GLY A 363 -1.35 2.07 7.02
C GLY A 363 -2.86 2.03 7.22
N ILE A 364 -3.47 3.16 7.57
CA ILE A 364 -4.90 3.29 7.86
C ILE A 364 -5.44 4.49 7.10
N VAL A 365 -6.60 4.34 6.47
CA VAL A 365 -7.33 5.44 5.84
C VAL A 365 -8.80 5.31 6.16
N MET A 366 -9.39 6.40 6.64
CA MET A 366 -10.84 6.57 6.78
C MET A 366 -11.32 7.67 5.85
N THR A 367 -12.30 7.37 5.00
CA THR A 367 -12.94 8.36 4.12
C THR A 367 -14.42 8.48 4.42
N ASN A 368 -14.99 9.65 4.09
CA ASN A 368 -16.43 9.78 3.91
C ASN A 368 -16.78 9.12 2.57
N SER A 369 -17.61 8.08 2.60
CA SER A 369 -17.95 7.28 1.41
C SER A 369 -18.67 8.08 0.32
N ASN A 370 -19.38 9.15 0.67
CA ASN A 370 -20.22 9.91 -0.24
C ASN A 370 -19.53 11.13 -0.86
N THR A 371 -18.49 11.65 -0.19
CA THR A 371 -17.73 12.83 -0.66
C THR A 371 -16.31 12.50 -1.11
N GLY A 372 -15.74 11.37 -0.68
CA GLY A 372 -14.33 11.02 -0.90
C GLY A 372 -13.37 11.75 0.04
N GLU A 373 -13.86 12.57 0.95
CA GLU A 373 -13.07 13.29 1.94
C GLU A 373 -12.31 12.32 2.87
N VAL A 374 -11.02 12.50 3.01
CA VAL A 374 -10.16 11.72 3.92
C VAL A 374 -10.29 12.27 5.33
N ILE A 375 -10.97 11.53 6.19
CA ILE A 375 -11.36 11.94 7.55
C ILE A 375 -10.22 11.72 8.56
N ALA A 376 -9.48 10.62 8.42
CA ALA A 376 -8.34 10.28 9.27
C ALA A 376 -7.32 9.40 8.54
N VAL A 377 -6.05 9.53 8.92
CA VAL A 377 -4.92 8.81 8.32
C VAL A 377 -3.98 8.27 9.40
N GLY A 378 -3.66 6.98 9.33
CA GLY A 378 -2.55 6.35 10.04
C GLY A 378 -1.42 6.05 9.06
N ALA A 379 -0.41 6.91 9.03
CA ALA A 379 0.64 6.88 8.00
C ALA A 379 1.83 5.98 8.34
N GLY A 380 1.76 5.20 9.40
CA GLY A 380 2.83 4.35 9.93
C GLY A 380 3.20 4.70 11.36
N ARG A 381 3.83 3.75 12.04
CA ARG A 381 4.37 3.92 13.40
C ARG A 381 5.73 4.60 13.37
N ASN A 382 6.15 5.10 14.52
CA ASN A 382 7.48 5.69 14.71
C ASN A 382 7.78 6.80 13.68
N LYS A 383 6.76 7.61 13.40
CA LYS A 383 6.88 8.83 12.59
C LYS A 383 7.73 9.83 13.37
N ASN A 384 9.02 9.84 13.15
CA ASN A 384 10.01 10.66 13.87
C ASN A 384 10.57 11.80 13.03
N SER A 385 10.05 12.01 11.84
CA SER A 385 10.39 13.13 10.96
C SER A 385 9.24 13.42 9.99
N GLU A 386 9.10 14.66 9.59
CA GLU A 386 8.23 15.11 8.52
C GLU A 386 8.57 14.39 7.21
N ARG A 387 7.55 14.18 6.37
CA ARG A 387 7.71 13.60 5.03
C ARG A 387 8.40 12.23 5.01
N SER A 388 8.42 11.52 6.14
CA SER A 388 8.86 10.13 6.19
C SER A 388 7.88 9.22 5.44
N TYR A 389 8.30 7.97 5.11
CA TYR A 389 7.48 7.04 4.32
C TYR A 389 6.05 6.92 4.85
N ASN A 390 5.07 7.17 3.99
CA ASN A 390 3.65 7.16 4.32
C ASN A 390 3.02 5.82 3.93
N PHE A 391 2.73 4.98 4.92
CA PHE A 391 2.14 3.67 4.70
C PHE A 391 0.68 3.73 4.23
N ALA A 392 0.00 4.86 4.40
CA ALA A 392 -1.37 5.06 3.93
C ALA A 392 -1.44 5.32 2.41
N THR A 393 -0.42 6.01 1.82
CA THR A 393 -0.44 6.49 0.44
C THR A 393 0.66 5.88 -0.44
N GLN A 394 1.86 5.63 0.13
CA GLN A 394 3.03 5.23 -0.65
C GLN A 394 3.24 3.71 -0.71
N LEU A 395 2.49 2.96 0.11
CA LEU A 395 2.53 1.50 0.12
C LEU A 395 2.15 0.94 -1.26
N ASN A 396 2.89 -0.08 -1.71
CA ASN A 396 2.55 -0.82 -2.93
C ASN A 396 2.75 -2.32 -2.65
N LYS A 397 1.71 -2.94 -2.10
CA LYS A 397 1.72 -4.33 -1.67
C LYS A 397 0.62 -5.13 -2.37
N GLN A 398 0.72 -6.47 -2.33
CA GLN A 398 -0.34 -7.34 -2.82
C GLN A 398 -1.57 -7.18 -1.92
N ILE A 399 -2.74 -6.94 -2.54
CA ILE A 399 -3.98 -6.69 -1.81
C ILE A 399 -4.71 -7.97 -1.35
N GLY A 400 -4.25 -9.13 -1.82
CA GLY A 400 -4.83 -10.41 -1.46
C GLY A 400 -6.35 -10.47 -1.76
N SER A 401 -7.09 -11.21 -0.97
CA SER A 401 -8.53 -11.42 -1.18
C SER A 401 -9.41 -10.16 -1.13
N THR A 402 -8.87 -8.97 -0.80
CA THR A 402 -9.61 -7.71 -0.99
C THR A 402 -9.77 -7.36 -2.48
N ALA A 403 -9.08 -8.05 -3.38
CA ALA A 403 -9.24 -7.96 -4.82
C ALA A 403 -10.59 -8.54 -5.33
N LYS A 404 -11.18 -9.51 -4.62
CA LYS A 404 -12.32 -10.30 -5.11
C LYS A 404 -13.55 -9.47 -5.50
N PRO A 405 -14.00 -8.47 -4.74
CA PRO A 405 -15.08 -7.59 -5.17
C PRO A 405 -14.75 -6.80 -6.44
N ILE A 406 -13.45 -6.57 -6.72
CA ILE A 406 -12.97 -5.70 -7.79
C ILE A 406 -12.71 -6.48 -9.09
N PHE A 407 -12.15 -7.69 -9.01
CA PHE A 407 -11.71 -8.45 -10.18
C PHE A 407 -12.63 -9.61 -10.56
N ASP A 408 -13.44 -10.09 -9.62
CA ASP A 408 -14.25 -11.29 -9.81
C ASP A 408 -15.75 -10.96 -9.74
N TYR A 409 -16.25 -10.76 -8.52
CA TYR A 409 -17.69 -10.69 -8.26
C TYR A 409 -18.34 -9.38 -8.72
N GLY A 410 -17.67 -8.24 -8.58
CA GLY A 410 -18.15 -6.96 -9.12
C GLY A 410 -18.39 -7.02 -10.63
N PRO A 411 -17.37 -7.42 -11.41
CA PRO A 411 -17.54 -7.66 -12.84
C PRO A 411 -18.60 -8.71 -13.20
N ALA A 412 -18.75 -9.79 -12.41
CA ALA A 412 -19.78 -10.80 -12.65
C ALA A 412 -21.19 -10.24 -12.47
N VAL A 413 -21.41 -9.46 -11.42
CA VAL A 413 -22.69 -8.79 -11.18
C VAL A 413 -22.95 -7.72 -12.23
N GLU A 414 -21.95 -6.88 -12.53
CA GLU A 414 -22.08 -5.77 -13.47
C GLU A 414 -22.34 -6.20 -14.91
N TYR A 415 -21.55 -7.17 -15.40
CA TYR A 415 -21.54 -7.51 -16.82
C TYR A 415 -22.30 -8.78 -17.18
N LEU A 416 -22.40 -9.75 -16.23
CA LEU A 416 -23.12 -10.99 -16.46
C LEU A 416 -24.51 -11.01 -15.82
N GLY A 417 -24.86 -9.96 -15.06
CA GLY A 417 -26.15 -9.86 -14.37
C GLY A 417 -26.33 -10.85 -13.22
N TRP A 418 -25.22 -11.29 -12.60
CA TRP A 418 -25.31 -12.21 -11.47
C TRP A 418 -26.03 -11.57 -10.28
N GLY A 419 -26.80 -12.38 -9.58
CA GLY A 419 -27.42 -12.04 -8.29
C GLY A 419 -26.75 -12.78 -7.14
N THR A 420 -27.31 -12.63 -5.94
CA THR A 420 -26.79 -13.26 -4.74
C THR A 420 -26.77 -14.80 -4.83
N GLU A 421 -27.75 -15.39 -5.49
CA GLU A 421 -27.96 -16.84 -5.61
C GLU A 421 -27.35 -17.45 -6.88
N ASN A 422 -26.43 -16.78 -7.58
CA ASN A 422 -25.66 -17.46 -8.62
C ASN A 422 -24.68 -18.44 -7.97
N TYR A 423 -24.83 -19.73 -8.30
CA TYR A 423 -24.05 -20.80 -7.68
C TYR A 423 -22.71 -21.02 -8.36
N ILE A 424 -21.68 -21.30 -7.56
CA ILE A 424 -20.30 -21.53 -7.98
C ILE A 424 -19.79 -22.79 -7.31
N ASP A 425 -19.18 -23.68 -8.08
CA ASP A 425 -18.62 -24.93 -7.57
C ASP A 425 -17.23 -24.69 -6.94
N ASP A 426 -17.14 -24.73 -5.61
CA ASP A 426 -15.88 -24.67 -4.85
C ASP A 426 -15.25 -26.08 -4.77
N THR A 427 -14.80 -26.58 -5.90
CA THR A 427 -14.24 -27.92 -6.11
C THR A 427 -12.84 -27.83 -6.74
N PRO A 428 -11.98 -28.83 -6.64
CA PRO A 428 -10.60 -28.81 -7.18
C PRO A 428 -10.53 -28.18 -8.57
N THR A 429 -9.61 -27.21 -8.74
CA THR A 429 -9.41 -26.51 -10.01
C THR A 429 -7.96 -26.08 -10.20
N THR A 430 -7.63 -25.65 -11.42
CA THR A 430 -6.33 -25.13 -11.78
C THR A 430 -6.47 -23.79 -12.50
N TYR A 431 -5.42 -22.99 -12.44
CA TYR A 431 -5.21 -21.89 -13.38
C TYR A 431 -5.13 -22.44 -14.83
N SER A 432 -5.30 -21.57 -15.81
CA SER A 432 -5.18 -21.93 -17.24
C SER A 432 -3.79 -22.50 -17.61
N ASN A 433 -2.76 -22.20 -16.83
CA ASN A 433 -1.40 -22.76 -17.00
C ASN A 433 -1.20 -24.13 -16.32
N GLY A 434 -2.25 -24.76 -15.78
CA GLY A 434 -2.21 -26.06 -15.10
C GLY A 434 -1.78 -26.01 -13.63
N THR A 435 -1.43 -24.87 -13.07
CA THR A 435 -1.08 -24.73 -11.65
C THR A 435 -2.31 -24.92 -10.79
N LYS A 436 -2.23 -25.78 -9.75
CA LYS A 436 -3.35 -26.05 -8.83
C LYS A 436 -3.67 -24.81 -7.99
N MET A 437 -4.98 -24.53 -7.88
CA MET A 437 -5.51 -23.54 -6.95
C MET A 437 -5.95 -24.23 -5.65
N SER A 438 -5.75 -23.55 -4.53
CA SER A 438 -6.20 -24.02 -3.21
C SER A 438 -6.94 -22.92 -2.46
N ASN A 439 -7.91 -23.28 -1.66
CA ASN A 439 -8.48 -22.41 -0.66
C ASN A 439 -7.53 -22.24 0.53
N SER A 440 -7.70 -21.17 1.31
CA SER A 440 -6.81 -20.86 2.45
C SER A 440 -6.84 -21.91 3.56
N ASP A 441 -7.95 -22.62 3.70
CA ASP A 441 -8.16 -23.73 4.63
C ASP A 441 -7.82 -25.11 4.04
N GLY A 442 -7.42 -25.16 2.77
CA GLY A 442 -7.16 -26.41 2.04
C GLY A 442 -8.40 -27.25 1.70
N GLY A 443 -9.59 -26.84 2.19
CA GLY A 443 -10.84 -27.57 2.02
C GLY A 443 -11.68 -27.06 0.84
N TYR A 444 -12.72 -27.80 0.53
CA TYR A 444 -13.74 -27.51 -0.48
C TYR A 444 -15.11 -27.47 0.19
N ARG A 445 -16.02 -26.61 -0.31
CA ARG A 445 -17.36 -26.49 0.24
C ARG A 445 -18.46 -26.85 -0.77
N GLY A 446 -18.06 -27.36 -1.92
CA GLY A 446 -18.98 -27.72 -2.99
C GLY A 446 -19.63 -26.51 -3.62
N ARG A 447 -20.93 -26.65 -3.90
CA ARG A 447 -21.71 -25.61 -4.57
C ARG A 447 -22.15 -24.55 -3.59
N LEU A 448 -21.73 -23.31 -3.79
CA LEU A 448 -22.05 -22.16 -2.94
C LEU A 448 -22.72 -21.05 -3.74
N PRO A 449 -23.70 -20.33 -3.18
CA PRO A 449 -24.19 -19.11 -3.77
C PRO A 449 -23.10 -18.01 -3.71
N MET A 450 -23.15 -17.08 -4.64
CA MET A 450 -22.16 -16.03 -4.83
C MET A 450 -21.85 -15.25 -3.54
N TYR A 451 -22.90 -14.84 -2.79
CA TYR A 451 -22.71 -14.07 -1.57
C TYR A 451 -21.94 -14.86 -0.49
N GLN A 452 -22.16 -16.17 -0.37
CA GLN A 452 -21.40 -17.01 0.55
C GLN A 452 -19.96 -17.24 0.06
N ALA A 453 -19.80 -17.49 -1.23
CA ALA A 453 -18.48 -17.69 -1.83
C ALA A 453 -17.57 -16.46 -1.62
N LEU A 454 -18.11 -15.26 -1.82
CA LEU A 454 -17.41 -14.00 -1.53
C LEU A 454 -17.22 -13.79 -0.01
N GLY A 455 -18.27 -14.00 0.78
CA GLY A 455 -18.26 -13.80 2.23
C GLY A 455 -17.32 -14.74 2.99
N LEU A 456 -17.17 -15.98 2.51
CA LEU A 456 -16.20 -16.97 2.99
C LEU A 456 -14.84 -16.85 2.31
N SER A 457 -14.70 -15.92 1.39
CA SER A 457 -13.43 -15.64 0.69
C SER A 457 -12.84 -16.84 -0.06
N ARG A 458 -13.66 -17.70 -0.70
CA ARG A 458 -13.20 -18.89 -1.39
C ARG A 458 -12.33 -18.50 -2.59
N ASN A 459 -11.09 -19.03 -2.66
CA ASN A 459 -10.16 -18.72 -3.75
C ASN A 459 -10.56 -19.40 -5.06
N ILE A 460 -11.01 -20.64 -4.96
CA ILE A 460 -11.44 -21.44 -6.12
C ILE A 460 -12.66 -20.80 -6.77
N ALA A 461 -13.67 -20.44 -5.98
CA ALA A 461 -14.85 -19.77 -6.48
C ALA A 461 -14.52 -18.42 -7.14
N ALA A 462 -13.59 -17.66 -6.55
CA ALA A 462 -13.11 -16.40 -7.12
C ALA A 462 -12.45 -16.61 -8.49
N LEU A 463 -11.51 -17.56 -8.59
CA LEU A 463 -10.86 -17.90 -9.85
C LEU A 463 -11.86 -18.32 -10.93
N LYS A 464 -12.81 -19.19 -10.60
CA LYS A 464 -13.85 -19.63 -11.54
C LYS A 464 -14.74 -18.47 -11.99
N THR A 465 -15.09 -17.56 -11.07
CA THR A 465 -15.83 -16.34 -11.40
C THR A 465 -15.05 -15.45 -12.35
N PHE A 466 -13.76 -15.22 -12.07
CA PHE A 466 -12.87 -14.46 -12.95
C PHE A 466 -12.79 -15.08 -14.37
N GLN A 467 -12.58 -16.40 -14.42
CA GLN A 467 -12.52 -17.14 -15.68
C GLN A 467 -13.83 -17.04 -16.46
N GLU A 468 -14.97 -17.13 -15.81
CA GLU A 468 -16.28 -17.02 -16.44
C GLU A 468 -16.54 -15.61 -16.99
N VAL A 469 -16.21 -14.56 -16.22
CA VAL A 469 -16.29 -13.16 -16.69
C VAL A 469 -15.35 -12.95 -17.89
N SER A 470 -14.10 -13.39 -17.76
CA SER A 470 -13.11 -13.25 -18.84
C SER A 470 -13.53 -13.97 -20.12
N LYS A 471 -14.17 -15.14 -19.99
CA LYS A 471 -14.69 -15.95 -21.10
C LYS A 471 -15.89 -15.27 -21.78
N GLN A 472 -16.86 -14.73 -21.03
CA GLN A 472 -18.10 -14.21 -21.57
C GLN A 472 -17.96 -12.79 -22.12
N VAL A 473 -17.24 -11.90 -21.42
CA VAL A 473 -17.17 -10.48 -21.78
C VAL A 473 -15.77 -9.95 -22.03
N GLY A 474 -14.75 -10.78 -21.88
CA GLY A 474 -13.36 -10.42 -22.14
C GLY A 474 -12.62 -9.87 -20.91
N ASN A 475 -11.31 -10.05 -20.94
CA ASN A 475 -10.41 -9.60 -19.86
C ASN A 475 -10.36 -8.07 -19.74
N ASP A 476 -10.54 -7.35 -20.85
CA ASP A 476 -10.59 -5.89 -20.91
C ASP A 476 -11.72 -5.27 -20.07
N LYS A 477 -12.86 -5.96 -19.93
CA LYS A 477 -13.94 -5.52 -19.04
C LYS A 477 -13.56 -5.57 -17.57
N ILE A 478 -12.83 -6.62 -17.17
CA ILE A 478 -12.30 -6.73 -15.78
C ILE A 478 -11.27 -5.62 -15.53
N VAL A 479 -10.35 -5.39 -16.50
CA VAL A 479 -9.38 -4.28 -16.44
C VAL A 479 -10.09 -2.94 -16.31
N LYS A 480 -11.12 -2.70 -17.15
CA LYS A 480 -11.91 -1.46 -17.12
C LYS A 480 -12.59 -1.25 -15.78
N PHE A 481 -13.20 -2.30 -15.23
CA PHE A 481 -13.86 -2.23 -13.92
C PHE A 481 -12.85 -1.85 -12.82
N ALA A 482 -11.72 -2.56 -12.74
CA ALA A 482 -10.68 -2.29 -11.74
C ALA A 482 -10.07 -0.89 -11.89
N THR A 483 -9.77 -0.46 -13.12
CA THR A 483 -9.18 0.87 -13.36
C THR A 483 -10.15 2.01 -13.09
N SER A 484 -11.45 1.80 -13.33
CA SER A 484 -12.47 2.79 -12.97
C SER A 484 -12.61 3.00 -11.45
N LEU A 485 -12.22 2.00 -10.66
CA LEU A 485 -12.13 2.06 -9.20
C LEU A 485 -10.77 2.60 -8.70
N GLY A 486 -9.93 3.13 -9.57
CA GLY A 486 -8.62 3.70 -9.22
C GLY A 486 -7.51 2.66 -9.02
N ILE A 487 -7.74 1.37 -9.28
CA ILE A 487 -6.72 0.33 -9.19
C ILE A 487 -5.89 0.30 -10.47
N SER A 488 -4.57 0.16 -10.33
CA SER A 488 -3.64 -0.01 -11.47
C SER A 488 -3.14 -1.46 -11.52
N PRO A 489 -3.85 -2.38 -12.23
CA PRO A 489 -3.41 -3.76 -12.33
C PRO A 489 -2.16 -3.88 -13.23
N GLU A 490 -1.35 -4.90 -12.98
CA GLU A 490 -0.27 -5.27 -13.89
C GLU A 490 -0.86 -5.89 -15.16
N ILE A 491 -0.55 -5.28 -16.32
CA ILE A 491 -1.07 -5.70 -17.63
C ILE A 491 0.08 -6.20 -18.48
N GLU A 492 0.01 -7.46 -18.90
CA GLU A 492 0.94 -8.09 -19.84
C GLU A 492 0.20 -8.44 -21.14
N ASN A 493 0.71 -7.98 -22.29
CA ASN A 493 0.11 -8.23 -23.61
C ASN A 493 -1.39 -7.84 -23.69
N GLY A 494 -1.79 -6.79 -22.99
CA GLY A 494 -3.17 -6.29 -22.97
C GLY A 494 -4.11 -7.06 -22.03
N LYS A 495 -3.61 -8.02 -21.26
CA LYS A 495 -4.40 -8.85 -20.34
C LYS A 495 -3.80 -8.81 -18.92
N ILE A 496 -4.67 -9.03 -17.94
CA ILE A 496 -4.26 -9.31 -16.56
C ILE A 496 -4.22 -10.83 -16.34
N HIS A 497 -3.35 -11.26 -15.41
CA HIS A 497 -3.23 -12.68 -15.06
C HIS A 497 -4.39 -13.14 -14.17
N GLU A 498 -4.76 -14.41 -14.23
CA GLU A 498 -5.77 -15.01 -13.36
C GLU A 498 -5.45 -14.88 -11.87
N ALA A 499 -4.18 -14.71 -11.50
CA ALA A 499 -3.74 -14.46 -10.14
C ALA A 499 -4.26 -13.12 -9.55
N HIS A 500 -4.74 -12.20 -10.40
CA HIS A 500 -5.42 -10.98 -9.95
C HIS A 500 -6.73 -11.29 -9.22
N SER A 501 -7.38 -12.43 -9.54
CA SER A 501 -8.59 -12.90 -8.82
C SER A 501 -8.39 -13.04 -7.31
N ILE A 502 -7.17 -13.30 -6.85
CA ILE A 502 -6.82 -13.40 -5.44
C ILE A 502 -5.90 -12.26 -4.98
N GLY A 503 -5.69 -11.24 -5.80
CA GLY A 503 -4.91 -10.05 -5.47
C GLY A 503 -3.41 -10.25 -5.41
N ALA A 504 -2.87 -11.24 -6.12
CA ALA A 504 -1.44 -11.55 -6.16
C ALA A 504 -0.71 -10.66 -7.20
N PHE A 505 -0.83 -9.35 -7.06
CA PHE A 505 -0.16 -8.36 -7.89
C PHE A 505 0.17 -7.09 -7.09
N THR A 506 1.12 -6.32 -7.59
CA THR A 506 1.41 -4.94 -7.16
C THR A 506 1.17 -3.99 -8.32
N ALA A 507 0.91 -2.72 -8.05
CA ALA A 507 0.80 -1.74 -9.11
C ALA A 507 2.14 -1.61 -9.86
N PRO A 508 2.14 -1.48 -11.20
CA PRO A 508 3.35 -1.33 -12.01
C PRO A 508 4.21 -0.14 -11.57
N LYS A 509 5.52 -0.26 -11.75
CA LYS A 509 6.44 0.84 -11.44
C LYS A 509 6.12 2.06 -12.32
N GLY A 510 5.96 3.22 -11.70
CA GLY A 510 5.59 4.47 -12.39
C GLY A 510 4.09 4.68 -12.55
N SER A 511 3.24 3.78 -12.04
CA SER A 511 1.80 4.01 -11.97
C SER A 511 1.49 5.22 -11.08
N SER A 512 0.49 6.00 -11.47
CA SER A 512 -0.06 7.09 -10.67
C SER A 512 -0.76 6.58 -9.40
N SER A 513 -1.27 5.34 -9.44
CA SER A 513 -1.93 4.70 -8.32
C SER A 513 -1.11 3.49 -7.84
N LYS A 514 -0.98 3.33 -6.53
CA LYS A 514 -0.30 2.21 -5.85
C LYS A 514 -1.33 1.36 -5.10
N ASN A 515 -1.02 0.11 -4.83
CA ASN A 515 -1.83 -0.72 -3.95
C ASN A 515 -1.60 -0.27 -2.49
N SER A 516 -2.32 0.75 -2.06
CA SER A 516 -2.21 1.39 -0.75
C SER A 516 -3.57 1.45 -0.04
N PRO A 517 -3.62 1.66 1.27
CA PRO A 517 -4.89 1.91 1.97
C PRO A 517 -5.70 3.05 1.35
N MET A 518 -5.07 4.13 0.89
CA MET A 518 -5.73 5.24 0.22
C MET A 518 -6.45 4.81 -1.06
N THR A 519 -5.79 4.06 -1.91
CA THR A 519 -6.37 3.55 -3.16
C THR A 519 -7.50 2.57 -2.89
N MET A 520 -7.32 1.68 -1.90
CA MET A 520 -8.36 0.73 -1.51
C MET A 520 -9.57 1.42 -0.88
N ALA A 521 -9.38 2.53 -0.17
CA ALA A 521 -10.50 3.33 0.34
C ALA A 521 -11.31 3.92 -0.83
N GLY A 522 -10.66 4.49 -1.83
CA GLY A 522 -11.32 4.97 -3.06
C GLY A 522 -12.10 3.88 -3.80
N ALA A 523 -11.56 2.67 -3.88
CA ALA A 523 -12.23 1.56 -4.54
C ALA A 523 -13.45 1.05 -3.75
N TYR A 524 -13.32 0.89 -2.43
CA TYR A 524 -14.37 0.30 -1.59
C TYR A 524 -15.51 1.28 -1.30
N GLN A 525 -15.27 2.58 -1.26
CA GLN A 525 -16.35 3.57 -1.08
C GLN A 525 -17.35 3.54 -2.23
N ALA A 526 -16.95 3.14 -3.44
CA ALA A 526 -17.86 3.01 -4.57
C ALA A 526 -18.95 1.95 -4.35
N PHE A 527 -18.66 0.90 -3.59
CA PHE A 527 -19.68 -0.08 -3.18
C PHE A 527 -20.64 0.49 -2.11
N SER A 528 -20.17 1.40 -1.26
CA SER A 528 -20.97 2.02 -0.21
C SER A 528 -21.94 3.09 -0.73
N ASN A 529 -21.57 3.82 -1.77
CA ASN A 529 -22.26 5.04 -2.21
C ASN A 529 -23.11 4.87 -3.49
N GLY A 530 -23.48 3.63 -3.83
CA GLY A 530 -24.33 3.36 -4.99
C GLY A 530 -23.58 3.35 -6.33
N GLY A 531 -22.30 3.02 -6.34
CA GLY A 531 -21.52 2.75 -7.56
C GLY A 531 -20.74 3.93 -8.10
N TYR A 532 -20.45 4.94 -7.29
CA TYR A 532 -19.68 6.10 -7.72
C TYR A 532 -18.25 6.09 -7.17
N TYR A 533 -17.27 6.20 -8.04
CA TYR A 533 -15.90 6.46 -7.64
C TYR A 533 -15.67 7.95 -7.44
N ILE A 534 -15.10 8.29 -6.31
CA ILE A 534 -14.62 9.63 -5.98
C ILE A 534 -13.16 9.46 -5.54
N LYS A 535 -12.24 10.20 -6.13
CA LYS A 535 -10.84 10.13 -5.71
C LYS A 535 -10.72 10.62 -4.27
N PRO A 536 -10.16 9.82 -3.34
CA PRO A 536 -9.92 10.29 -1.99
C PRO A 536 -9.06 11.56 -1.97
N HIS A 537 -9.47 12.55 -1.17
CA HIS A 537 -8.80 13.83 -1.07
C HIS A 537 -8.85 14.36 0.36
N THR A 538 -7.81 15.07 0.75
CA THR A 538 -7.70 15.67 2.09
C THR A 538 -8.09 17.13 2.10
N ILE A 539 -8.04 17.80 0.96
CA ILE A 539 -8.18 19.24 0.81
C ILE A 539 -9.64 19.58 0.42
N ARG A 540 -10.26 20.47 1.18
CA ARG A 540 -11.56 21.08 0.86
C ARG A 540 -11.42 22.37 0.06
N LYS A 541 -10.44 23.19 0.45
CA LYS A 541 -10.01 24.40 -0.26
C LYS A 541 -8.67 24.85 0.28
N PHE A 542 -7.97 25.66 -0.48
CA PHE A 542 -6.85 26.43 0.03
C PHE A 542 -6.88 27.86 -0.50
N ILE A 543 -6.22 28.76 0.23
CA ILE A 543 -6.18 30.18 -0.07
C ILE A 543 -4.71 30.59 -0.13
N TYR A 544 -4.29 31.22 -1.19
CA TYR A 544 -2.96 31.83 -1.27
C TYR A 544 -2.93 33.05 -0.33
N LYS A 545 -1.95 33.08 0.59
CA LYS A 545 -1.88 34.17 1.58
C LYS A 545 -1.40 35.50 0.99
N ASP A 546 -0.77 35.47 -0.16
CA ASP A 546 -0.25 36.64 -0.87
C ASP A 546 -1.30 37.33 -1.76
N THR A 547 -2.22 36.56 -2.33
CA THR A 547 -3.21 37.07 -3.29
C THR A 547 -4.65 36.99 -2.79
N ASP A 548 -4.91 36.29 -1.67
CA ASP A 548 -6.21 35.88 -1.17
C ASP A 548 -7.04 35.07 -2.20
N GLU A 549 -6.37 34.51 -3.23
CA GLU A 549 -7.01 33.65 -4.22
C GLU A 549 -7.46 32.34 -3.55
N VAL A 550 -8.74 32.01 -3.73
CA VAL A 550 -9.34 30.77 -3.20
C VAL A 550 -9.36 29.72 -4.29
N VAL A 551 -8.81 28.54 -4.00
CA VAL A 551 -8.85 27.37 -4.87
C VAL A 551 -9.66 26.26 -4.20
N GLU A 552 -10.70 25.80 -4.86
CA GLU A 552 -11.50 24.65 -4.45
C GLU A 552 -11.19 23.48 -5.38
N PRO A 553 -10.92 22.26 -4.83
CA PRO A 553 -10.70 21.06 -5.64
C PRO A 553 -11.89 20.75 -6.54
N ASN A 554 -11.62 20.44 -7.80
CA ASN A 554 -12.66 19.93 -8.70
C ASN A 554 -12.91 18.45 -8.43
N ILE A 555 -13.83 18.15 -7.51
CA ILE A 555 -14.13 16.78 -7.09
C ILE A 555 -15.10 16.14 -8.10
N THR A 556 -14.57 15.17 -8.86
CA THR A 556 -15.35 14.43 -9.83
C THR A 556 -15.96 13.18 -9.21
N LYS A 557 -17.28 13.05 -9.28
CA LYS A 557 -18.04 11.86 -8.91
C LYS A 557 -18.38 11.08 -10.18
N THR A 558 -17.67 9.96 -10.40
CA THR A 558 -17.81 9.16 -11.63
C THR A 558 -18.59 7.88 -11.35
N LYS A 559 -19.69 7.64 -12.06
CA LYS A 559 -20.41 6.38 -12.00
C LYS A 559 -19.56 5.28 -12.65
N VAL A 560 -19.21 4.23 -11.89
CA VAL A 560 -18.30 3.14 -12.30
C VAL A 560 -18.97 1.78 -12.31
N MET A 561 -20.10 1.64 -11.63
CA MET A 561 -20.99 0.49 -11.66
C MET A 561 -22.43 0.91 -11.37
N GLU A 562 -23.38 0.02 -11.65
CA GLU A 562 -24.77 0.24 -11.28
C GLU A 562 -24.98 0.18 -9.76
N ASP A 563 -25.99 0.89 -9.25
CA ASP A 563 -26.34 0.87 -7.81
C ASP A 563 -26.76 -0.52 -7.34
N SER A 564 -27.39 -1.32 -8.22
CA SER A 564 -27.69 -2.73 -8.00
C SER A 564 -26.45 -3.58 -7.83
N THR A 565 -25.38 -3.35 -8.61
CA THR A 565 -24.10 -4.04 -8.47
C THR A 565 -23.45 -3.69 -7.13
N ALA A 566 -23.39 -2.40 -6.81
CA ALA A 566 -22.87 -1.94 -5.52
C ALA A 566 -23.63 -2.57 -4.34
N TYR A 567 -24.97 -2.63 -4.42
CA TYR A 567 -25.80 -3.22 -3.37
C TYR A 567 -25.64 -4.74 -3.24
N ILE A 568 -25.61 -5.49 -4.35
CA ILE A 568 -25.44 -6.96 -4.33
C ILE A 568 -24.07 -7.32 -3.71
N ILE A 569 -23.02 -6.61 -4.07
CA ILE A 569 -21.68 -6.80 -3.45
C ILE A 569 -21.72 -6.39 -1.97
N THR A 570 -22.37 -5.29 -1.63
CA THR A 570 -22.55 -4.86 -0.23
C THR A 570 -23.31 -5.92 0.59
N TYR A 571 -24.37 -6.52 0.04
CA TYR A 571 -25.09 -7.61 0.68
C TYR A 571 -24.16 -8.79 1.00
N ALA A 572 -23.34 -9.22 0.05
CA ALA A 572 -22.39 -10.33 0.24
C ALA A 572 -21.30 -9.98 1.28
N LEU A 573 -20.81 -8.71 1.28
CA LEU A 573 -19.83 -8.25 2.26
C LEU A 573 -20.43 -8.00 3.65
N ASN A 574 -21.69 -7.60 3.75
CA ASN A 574 -22.41 -7.52 5.01
C ASN A 574 -22.63 -8.94 5.58
N TRP A 575 -22.99 -9.91 4.74
CA TRP A 575 -23.06 -11.31 5.15
C TRP A 575 -21.68 -11.83 5.63
N SER A 576 -20.57 -11.40 5.00
CA SER A 576 -19.21 -11.71 5.48
C SER A 576 -18.98 -11.23 6.91
N VAL A 577 -19.56 -10.09 7.28
CA VAL A 577 -19.48 -9.51 8.63
C VAL A 577 -20.41 -10.21 9.62
N THR A 578 -21.61 -10.56 9.22
CA THR A 578 -22.60 -11.16 10.13
C THR A 578 -22.38 -12.67 10.34
N SER A 579 -22.00 -13.39 9.30
CA SER A 579 -21.95 -14.86 9.27
C SER A 579 -20.67 -15.44 8.66
N GLY A 580 -19.87 -14.62 7.96
CA GLY A 580 -18.71 -15.08 7.22
C GLY A 580 -17.36 -14.75 7.86
N LEU A 581 -16.33 -14.61 7.01
CA LEU A 581 -14.94 -14.54 7.42
C LEU A 581 -14.54 -13.20 8.07
N ALA A 582 -15.26 -12.11 7.81
CA ALA A 582 -14.98 -10.80 8.39
C ALA A 582 -15.70 -10.58 9.74
N ARG A 583 -16.39 -11.57 10.29
CA ARG A 583 -17.17 -11.44 11.53
C ARG A 583 -16.31 -11.00 12.73
N SER A 584 -15.16 -11.61 12.91
CA SER A 584 -14.24 -11.24 14.01
C SER A 584 -13.70 -9.83 13.87
N ALA A 585 -13.53 -9.36 12.64
CA ALA A 585 -12.95 -8.05 12.36
C ALA A 585 -13.98 -6.90 12.41
N ALA A 586 -15.18 -7.10 11.84
CA ALA A 586 -16.05 -5.99 11.50
C ALA A 586 -17.50 -6.09 12.03
N ASN A 587 -17.87 -7.15 12.75
CA ASN A 587 -19.21 -7.23 13.36
C ASN A 587 -19.26 -6.39 14.64
N ILE A 588 -19.79 -5.18 14.53
CA ILE A 588 -19.89 -4.19 15.61
C ILE A 588 -21.37 -3.96 15.91
N GLY A 589 -21.73 -4.15 17.17
CA GLY A 589 -23.13 -3.96 17.59
C GLY A 589 -23.67 -2.56 17.28
N GLY A 590 -24.84 -2.51 16.64
CA GLY A 590 -25.50 -1.25 16.27
C GLY A 590 -24.93 -0.53 15.05
N VAL A 591 -23.99 -1.14 14.30
CA VAL A 591 -23.36 -0.52 13.11
C VAL A 591 -23.56 -1.43 11.91
N ALA A 592 -24.21 -0.94 10.87
CA ALA A 592 -24.29 -1.63 9.59
C ALA A 592 -22.94 -1.58 8.89
N THR A 593 -22.26 -2.72 8.80
CA THR A 593 -20.93 -2.82 8.20
C THR A 593 -20.88 -3.86 7.09
N ALA A 594 -20.10 -3.58 6.07
CA ALA A 594 -19.73 -4.54 5.05
C ALA A 594 -18.19 -4.57 4.96
N ALA A 595 -17.57 -5.73 4.90
CA ALA A 595 -16.11 -5.82 4.95
C ALA A 595 -15.54 -7.05 4.25
N LYS A 596 -14.30 -6.90 3.77
CA LYS A 596 -13.49 -7.96 3.19
C LYS A 596 -12.11 -8.00 3.83
N THR A 597 -11.70 -9.16 4.28
CA THR A 597 -10.33 -9.45 4.72
C THR A 597 -9.46 -9.83 3.54
N GLY A 598 -8.18 -9.50 3.61
CA GLY A 598 -7.15 -9.89 2.63
C GLY A 598 -5.89 -10.42 3.29
N THR A 599 -5.25 -11.36 2.62
CA THR A 599 -3.93 -11.89 3.00
C THR A 599 -3.18 -12.18 1.72
N SER A 600 -1.91 -11.76 1.65
CA SER A 600 -0.97 -12.22 0.61
C SER A 600 0.06 -13.18 1.19
N ASN A 601 0.58 -14.08 0.37
CA ASN A 601 1.58 -15.05 0.78
C ASN A 601 2.94 -14.68 0.18
N PHE A 602 4.02 -15.12 0.83
CA PHE A 602 5.34 -15.19 0.20
C PHE A 602 5.37 -16.34 -0.80
N ASP A 603 6.12 -16.19 -1.88
CA ASP A 603 6.44 -17.28 -2.78
C ASP A 603 7.40 -18.28 -2.11
N ALA A 604 7.45 -19.51 -2.62
CA ALA A 604 8.24 -20.59 -2.05
C ALA A 604 9.75 -20.29 -2.03
N LYS A 605 10.25 -19.54 -3.03
CA LYS A 605 11.66 -19.14 -3.09
C LYS A 605 11.98 -18.14 -1.98
N THR A 606 11.13 -17.13 -1.79
CA THR A 606 11.28 -16.14 -0.71
C THR A 606 11.28 -16.79 0.66
N ILE A 607 10.35 -17.72 0.91
CA ILE A 607 10.30 -18.51 2.18
C ILE A 607 11.62 -19.24 2.41
N LYS A 608 12.13 -19.94 1.38
CA LYS A 608 13.37 -20.72 1.47
C LYS A 608 14.59 -19.82 1.68
N ASP A 609 14.74 -18.78 0.86
CA ASP A 609 15.93 -17.91 0.85
C ASP A 609 16.05 -17.09 2.15
N ASN A 610 14.94 -16.77 2.81
CA ASN A 610 14.91 -16.01 4.06
C ASN A 610 14.65 -16.88 5.31
N HIS A 611 14.61 -18.21 5.17
CA HIS A 611 14.37 -19.17 6.25
C HIS A 611 13.07 -18.90 7.04
N LEU A 612 12.01 -18.46 6.35
CA LEU A 612 10.72 -18.18 6.96
C LEU A 612 9.94 -19.48 7.23
N SER A 613 9.01 -19.42 8.16
CA SER A 613 8.04 -20.50 8.40
C SER A 613 7.20 -20.75 7.14
N ARG A 614 6.79 -21.98 6.90
CA ARG A 614 5.80 -22.31 5.86
C ARG A 614 4.42 -21.64 6.10
N LYS A 615 4.15 -21.19 7.33
CA LYS A 615 2.94 -20.44 7.69
C LYS A 615 3.11 -18.93 7.53
N ALA A 616 4.27 -18.47 7.06
CA ALA A 616 4.52 -17.04 6.86
C ALA A 616 3.58 -16.45 5.81
N VAL A 617 3.04 -15.27 6.11
CA VAL A 617 2.22 -14.46 5.21
C VAL A 617 2.86 -13.07 5.09
N ASN A 618 2.67 -12.44 3.94
CA ASN A 618 3.35 -11.19 3.63
C ASN A 618 2.56 -9.97 4.12
N ASP A 619 1.30 -9.87 3.71
CA ASP A 619 0.48 -8.69 3.95
C ASP A 619 -0.88 -9.08 4.53
N LEU A 620 -1.39 -8.27 5.44
CA LEU A 620 -2.70 -8.44 6.06
C LEU A 620 -3.54 -7.18 5.81
N TRP A 621 -4.75 -7.35 5.27
CA TRP A 621 -5.64 -6.29 4.90
C TRP A 621 -7.03 -6.48 5.49
N VAL A 622 -7.70 -5.37 5.79
CA VAL A 622 -9.15 -5.30 5.92
C VAL A 622 -9.63 -4.02 5.24
N CYS A 623 -10.60 -4.17 4.34
CA CYS A 623 -11.32 -3.06 3.74
C CYS A 623 -12.80 -3.21 4.11
N GLY A 624 -13.34 -2.24 4.81
CA GLY A 624 -14.74 -2.26 5.23
C GLY A 624 -15.36 -0.87 5.19
N TYR A 625 -16.66 -0.83 5.22
CA TYR A 625 -17.42 0.42 5.13
C TYR A 625 -18.78 0.32 5.83
N THR A 626 -19.31 1.47 6.16
CA THR A 626 -20.68 1.75 6.52
C THR A 626 -21.33 2.59 5.40
N PRO A 627 -22.62 2.91 5.42
CA PRO A 627 -23.18 3.87 4.45
C PRO A 627 -22.51 5.24 4.43
N ASP A 628 -21.90 5.66 5.53
CA ASP A 628 -21.29 6.99 5.66
C ASP A 628 -19.77 7.01 5.51
N TYR A 629 -19.07 5.94 5.94
CA TYR A 629 -17.61 5.92 6.01
C TYR A 629 -17.01 4.63 5.45
N THR A 630 -15.86 4.77 4.80
CA THR A 630 -15.00 3.65 4.39
C THR A 630 -13.72 3.66 5.23
N LEU A 631 -13.37 2.52 5.80
CA LEU A 631 -12.16 2.30 6.61
C LEU A 631 -11.35 1.17 6.01
N THR A 632 -10.12 1.48 5.61
CA THR A 632 -9.19 0.49 5.07
C THR A 632 -7.91 0.47 5.88
N MET A 633 -7.37 -0.72 6.07
CA MET A 633 -6.09 -0.85 6.75
C MET A 633 -5.23 -1.95 6.13
N TRP A 634 -3.93 -1.72 6.15
CA TRP A 634 -2.88 -2.70 5.96
C TRP A 634 -2.10 -2.87 7.27
N TYR A 635 -1.72 -4.11 7.59
CA TYR A 635 -0.91 -4.47 8.75
C TYR A 635 0.18 -5.45 8.31
N GLY A 636 1.44 -5.21 8.68
CA GLY A 636 2.55 -6.09 8.30
C GLY A 636 3.93 -5.46 8.44
N TYR A 637 4.83 -5.87 7.58
CA TYR A 637 6.23 -5.44 7.62
C TYR A 637 6.63 -4.77 6.30
N ASN A 638 7.38 -3.67 6.40
CA ASN A 638 7.82 -2.89 5.22
C ASN A 638 8.84 -3.68 4.35
N ARG A 639 9.59 -4.56 4.96
CA ARG A 639 10.57 -5.46 4.34
C ARG A 639 10.57 -6.83 5.01
N ILE A 640 11.27 -7.79 4.43
CA ILE A 640 11.41 -9.12 5.01
C ILE A 640 12.42 -9.06 6.18
N TYR A 641 12.00 -9.57 7.33
CA TYR A 641 12.83 -9.78 8.52
C TYR A 641 12.88 -11.28 8.82
N ARG A 642 14.01 -11.79 9.28
CA ARG A 642 14.13 -13.22 9.63
C ARG A 642 13.37 -13.56 10.91
N ASP A 643 13.38 -12.66 11.88
CA ASP A 643 12.83 -12.89 13.21
C ASP A 643 11.44 -12.24 13.42
N HIS A 644 11.00 -11.40 12.47
CA HIS A 644 9.74 -10.67 12.57
C HIS A 644 8.99 -10.72 11.24
N TYR A 645 7.92 -11.48 11.19
CA TYR A 645 7.02 -11.59 10.04
C TYR A 645 5.64 -12.08 10.48
N SER A 646 4.62 -11.77 9.71
CA SER A 646 3.26 -12.28 9.96
C SER A 646 3.16 -13.76 9.61
N THR A 647 2.30 -14.45 10.34
CA THR A 647 1.95 -15.85 10.05
C THR A 647 0.42 -15.99 10.00
N THR A 648 -0.08 -17.16 9.70
CA THR A 648 -1.53 -17.44 9.74
C THR A 648 -2.15 -17.17 11.12
N SER A 649 -1.39 -17.24 12.22
CA SER A 649 -1.87 -16.86 13.56
C SER A 649 -2.08 -15.35 13.70
N SER A 650 -1.42 -14.53 12.90
CA SER A 650 -1.59 -13.07 12.89
C SER A 650 -2.95 -12.62 12.31
N TRP A 651 -3.76 -13.53 11.76
CA TRP A 651 -5.12 -13.20 11.32
C TRP A 651 -5.98 -12.70 12.49
N SER A 652 -5.87 -13.32 13.66
CA SER A 652 -6.61 -12.87 14.85
C SER A 652 -6.14 -11.49 15.33
N THR A 653 -4.85 -11.16 15.20
CA THR A 653 -4.32 -9.82 15.50
C THR A 653 -4.86 -8.79 14.52
N ARG A 654 -4.84 -9.09 13.21
CA ARG A 654 -5.45 -8.27 12.17
C ARG A 654 -6.91 -7.95 12.48
N ASP A 655 -7.68 -8.97 12.80
CA ASP A 655 -9.11 -8.84 13.05
C ASP A 655 -9.39 -7.99 14.29
N ARG A 656 -8.68 -8.24 15.40
CA ARG A 656 -8.80 -7.44 16.63
C ARG A 656 -8.33 -5.99 16.40
N PHE A 657 -7.29 -5.80 15.61
CA PHE A 657 -6.80 -4.46 15.27
C PHE A 657 -7.83 -3.67 14.48
N TYR A 658 -8.39 -4.27 13.42
CA TYR A 658 -9.45 -3.62 12.65
C TYR A 658 -10.71 -3.36 13.49
N ARG A 659 -11.12 -4.32 14.33
CA ARG A 659 -12.25 -4.15 15.24
C ARG A 659 -12.04 -2.96 16.19
N ASN A 660 -10.86 -2.85 16.79
CA ASN A 660 -10.53 -1.71 17.65
C ASN A 660 -10.67 -0.38 16.91
N LEU A 661 -10.18 -0.30 15.65
CA LEU A 661 -10.36 0.87 14.81
C LEU A 661 -11.85 1.15 14.53
N ALA A 662 -12.58 0.15 14.08
CA ALA A 662 -13.95 0.29 13.63
C ALA A 662 -14.92 0.66 14.79
N GLU A 663 -14.75 0.07 15.97
CA GLU A 663 -15.55 0.38 17.16
C GLU A 663 -15.42 1.84 17.65
N ASN A 664 -14.28 2.49 17.36
CA ASN A 664 -14.02 3.87 17.76
C ASN A 664 -14.17 4.89 16.61
N LEU A 665 -14.07 4.43 15.38
CA LEU A 665 -14.12 5.31 14.20
C LEU A 665 -15.50 5.35 13.54
N PHE A 666 -16.26 4.25 13.53
CA PHE A 666 -17.61 4.26 13.00
C PHE A 666 -18.60 4.83 14.02
N ASP A 667 -19.62 5.50 13.52
CA ASP A 667 -20.63 6.09 14.36
C ASP A 667 -21.68 5.02 14.75
N LYS A 668 -21.93 4.84 16.04
CA LYS A 668 -22.98 3.94 16.54
C LYS A 668 -24.35 4.50 16.16
N ASN A 669 -25.28 3.61 15.84
CA ASN A 669 -26.63 3.96 15.36
C ASN A 669 -26.63 4.79 14.06
N GLY A 670 -25.62 4.61 13.21
CA GLY A 670 -25.55 5.19 11.88
C GLY A 670 -26.61 4.61 10.93
N LYS A 671 -26.58 5.06 9.68
CA LYS A 671 -27.50 4.62 8.63
C LYS A 671 -27.36 3.12 8.36
N GLN A 672 -28.44 2.52 7.88
CA GLN A 672 -28.46 1.15 7.35
C GLN A 672 -28.19 1.19 5.84
N PHE A 673 -27.73 0.07 5.27
CA PHE A 673 -27.61 -0.05 3.81
C PHE A 673 -29.02 -0.10 3.20
N GLU A 674 -29.35 0.87 2.38
CA GLU A 674 -30.65 0.95 1.72
C GLU A 674 -30.63 0.15 0.41
N ARG A 675 -31.66 -0.67 0.22
CA ARG A 675 -31.84 -1.42 -1.02
C ARG A 675 -32.37 -0.49 -2.11
N PRO A 676 -31.62 -0.33 -3.23
CA PRO A 676 -32.08 0.51 -4.31
C PRO A 676 -33.29 -0.10 -5.06
N SER A 677 -34.08 0.77 -5.64
CA SER A 677 -35.26 0.32 -6.43
C SER A 677 -34.92 -0.47 -7.70
N SER A 678 -33.66 -0.49 -8.10
CA SER A 678 -33.13 -1.31 -9.19
C SER A 678 -32.95 -2.79 -8.87
N ILE A 679 -33.15 -3.20 -7.61
CA ILE A 679 -33.10 -4.60 -7.15
C ILE A 679 -34.49 -5.21 -7.19
N GLU A 680 -34.57 -6.44 -7.69
CA GLU A 680 -35.71 -7.34 -7.57
C GLU A 680 -35.37 -8.61 -6.78
N GLU A 681 -36.39 -9.18 -6.17
CA GLU A 681 -36.34 -10.49 -5.50
C GLU A 681 -36.91 -11.56 -6.42
N VAL A 682 -36.15 -12.62 -6.64
CA VAL A 682 -36.58 -13.76 -7.44
C VAL A 682 -36.40 -15.06 -6.63
N ALA A 683 -37.46 -15.82 -6.47
CA ALA A 683 -37.33 -17.16 -5.92
C ALA A 683 -36.63 -18.07 -6.94
N VAL A 684 -35.52 -18.69 -6.52
CA VAL A 684 -34.70 -19.54 -7.40
C VAL A 684 -34.49 -20.92 -6.81
N ILE A 685 -34.26 -21.89 -7.68
CA ILE A 685 -33.98 -23.27 -7.27
C ILE A 685 -32.53 -23.32 -6.77
N LYS A 686 -32.36 -23.77 -5.57
CA LYS A 686 -31.08 -23.92 -4.93
C LYS A 686 -30.17 -24.89 -5.69
N ASN A 687 -28.87 -24.54 -5.76
CA ASN A 687 -27.85 -25.36 -6.41
C ASN A 687 -28.05 -25.59 -7.92
N SER A 688 -29.02 -24.96 -8.57
CA SER A 688 -29.18 -25.13 -10.02
C SER A 688 -28.10 -24.38 -10.81
N ILE A 689 -27.48 -25.06 -11.78
CA ILE A 689 -26.56 -24.48 -12.76
C ILE A 689 -26.96 -25.01 -14.15
N PRO A 690 -27.42 -24.17 -15.07
CA PRO A 690 -27.69 -22.72 -14.90
C PRO A 690 -28.78 -22.45 -13.87
N LEU A 691 -28.74 -21.24 -13.27
CA LEU A 691 -29.73 -20.86 -12.26
C LEU A 691 -31.13 -20.83 -12.83
N LYS A 692 -32.11 -21.47 -12.11
CA LYS A 692 -33.50 -21.55 -12.53
C LYS A 692 -34.41 -20.86 -11.53
N LYS A 693 -35.51 -20.29 -12.04
CA LYS A 693 -36.59 -19.74 -11.24
C LYS A 693 -37.39 -20.88 -10.58
N ALA A 694 -37.70 -20.76 -9.30
CA ALA A 694 -38.56 -21.69 -8.61
C ALA A 694 -40.03 -21.38 -8.88
N ASN A 695 -40.83 -22.41 -9.18
CA ASN A 695 -42.29 -22.28 -9.35
C ASN A 695 -43.00 -22.13 -7.99
N TYR A 696 -42.48 -22.82 -7.00
CA TYR A 696 -42.90 -22.74 -5.59
C TYR A 696 -41.73 -23.15 -4.69
N GLY A 697 -41.69 -22.60 -3.48
CA GLY A 697 -40.51 -22.77 -2.61
C GLY A 697 -39.28 -22.02 -3.16
N GLY A 698 -38.11 -22.60 -2.98
CA GLY A 698 -36.85 -22.02 -3.39
C GLY A 698 -36.32 -21.00 -2.42
N VAL A 699 -35.16 -20.45 -2.73
CA VAL A 699 -34.49 -19.36 -1.97
C VAL A 699 -34.68 -18.04 -2.69
N ILE A 700 -34.78 -16.95 -1.93
CA ILE A 700 -34.94 -15.63 -2.50
C ILE A 700 -33.55 -15.07 -2.86
N GLY A 701 -33.29 -14.90 -4.16
CA GLY A 701 -32.13 -14.22 -4.67
C GLY A 701 -32.41 -12.76 -4.98
N LEU A 702 -31.40 -11.90 -4.75
CA LEU A 702 -31.43 -10.49 -5.14
C LEU A 702 -30.72 -10.32 -6.48
N PHE A 703 -31.43 -9.71 -7.43
CA PHE A 703 -30.97 -9.48 -8.79
C PHE A 703 -31.16 -8.03 -9.20
N ARG A 704 -30.37 -7.54 -10.12
CA ARG A 704 -30.71 -6.33 -10.85
C ARG A 704 -32.01 -6.60 -11.64
N LYS A 705 -32.94 -5.67 -11.64
CA LYS A 705 -34.20 -5.82 -12.36
C LYS A 705 -33.99 -6.29 -13.80
N GLY A 706 -34.67 -7.36 -14.15
CA GLY A 706 -34.61 -7.96 -15.48
C GLY A 706 -33.42 -8.87 -15.74
N THR A 707 -32.55 -9.14 -14.75
CA THR A 707 -31.42 -10.09 -14.91
C THR A 707 -31.63 -11.41 -14.16
N GLY A 708 -32.70 -11.53 -13.37
CA GLY A 708 -33.05 -12.78 -12.71
C GLY A 708 -33.35 -13.90 -13.71
N PRO A 709 -33.23 -15.20 -13.32
CA PRO A 709 -33.49 -16.33 -14.20
C PRO A 709 -34.95 -16.38 -14.63
N THR A 710 -35.20 -16.69 -15.89
CA THR A 710 -36.53 -16.82 -16.51
C THR A 710 -36.91 -18.28 -16.70
N GLU A 711 -35.94 -19.17 -16.86
CA GLU A 711 -36.19 -20.63 -16.96
C GLU A 711 -36.62 -21.17 -15.61
N THR A 712 -37.71 -21.96 -15.59
CA THR A 712 -38.32 -22.54 -14.38
C THR A 712 -37.94 -24.00 -14.20
N GLY A 713 -38.03 -24.50 -12.94
CA GLY A 713 -37.79 -25.91 -12.59
C GLY A 713 -38.34 -26.31 -11.20
N SER A 714 -38.11 -27.54 -10.75
CA SER A 714 -38.52 -28.10 -9.44
C SER A 714 -37.30 -28.57 -8.63
N GLU A 715 -37.45 -28.73 -7.30
CA GLU A 715 -36.41 -29.10 -6.33
C GLU A 715 -36.33 -30.59 -5.99
N ASP A 716 -35.16 -31.10 -5.56
CA ASP A 716 -34.91 -32.48 -5.12
C ASP A 716 -33.95 -32.54 -3.92
N THR A 717 -33.97 -33.61 -3.09
CA THR A 717 -33.22 -33.78 -1.85
C THR A 717 -32.40 -35.08 -1.79
N SER A 718 -31.13 -35.01 -1.31
CA SER A 718 -30.23 -36.19 -1.18
C SER A 718 -29.58 -36.29 0.22
N PRO A 719 -29.24 -37.51 0.75
CA PRO A 719 -28.63 -37.68 2.07
C PRO A 719 -27.15 -37.21 2.13
N ILE A 720 -26.71 -36.78 3.30
CA ILE A 720 -25.32 -36.25 3.49
C ILE A 720 -24.33 -37.41 3.66
N PRO A 721 -23.27 -37.53 2.84
CA PRO A 721 -22.24 -38.54 3.01
C PRO A 721 -21.35 -38.29 4.25
N SER A 722 -20.73 -39.38 4.77
CA SER A 722 -19.80 -39.32 5.89
C SER A 722 -18.37 -39.05 5.45
N VAL A 723 -17.54 -38.51 6.35
CA VAL A 723 -16.09 -38.39 6.16
C VAL A 723 -15.41 -39.77 6.06
N THR A 724 -14.19 -39.80 5.46
CA THR A 724 -13.39 -41.02 5.34
C THR A 724 -11.95 -40.77 5.82
N ASN A 725 -11.16 -41.85 6.00
CA ASN A 725 -9.76 -41.79 6.36
C ASN A 725 -9.41 -40.91 7.57
N VAL A 726 -10.16 -41.06 8.65
CA VAL A 726 -9.90 -40.32 9.89
C VAL A 726 -8.56 -40.77 10.49
N LYS A 727 -7.72 -39.82 10.82
CA LYS A 727 -6.40 -40.04 11.46
C LYS A 727 -6.29 -39.12 12.68
N SER A 728 -5.49 -39.54 13.65
CA SER A 728 -5.16 -38.73 14.81
C SER A 728 -3.67 -38.71 15.10
N SER A 729 -3.23 -37.64 15.73
CA SER A 729 -1.95 -37.52 16.42
C SER A 729 -2.17 -36.83 17.76
N ILE A 730 -1.35 -37.21 18.75
CA ILE A 730 -1.42 -36.57 20.07
C ILE A 730 -0.17 -35.73 20.25
N THR A 731 -0.34 -34.52 20.68
CA THR A 731 0.72 -33.63 21.16
C THR A 731 0.52 -33.40 22.65
N SER A 732 1.41 -32.66 23.26
CA SER A 732 1.46 -32.37 24.69
C SER A 732 0.08 -32.02 25.31
N ASN A 733 -0.06 -32.31 26.59
CA ASN A 733 -1.27 -32.01 27.42
C ASN A 733 -2.57 -32.65 26.92
N ASN A 734 -2.52 -33.93 26.48
CA ASN A 734 -3.68 -34.62 25.95
C ASN A 734 -4.38 -33.88 24.80
N THR A 735 -3.65 -33.09 24.04
CA THR A 735 -4.14 -32.42 22.84
C THR A 735 -4.15 -33.38 21.67
N VAL A 736 -5.33 -33.70 21.20
CA VAL A 736 -5.58 -34.57 20.07
C VAL A 736 -5.79 -33.72 18.83
N HIS A 737 -5.01 -34.01 17.79
CA HIS A 737 -5.19 -33.45 16.45
C HIS A 737 -5.85 -34.52 15.57
N LEU A 738 -7.04 -34.23 15.08
CA LEU A 738 -7.76 -35.08 14.15
C LEU A 738 -7.60 -34.53 12.72
N SER A 739 -7.57 -35.40 11.76
CA SER A 739 -7.64 -35.07 10.32
C SER A 739 -8.41 -36.16 9.58
N TRP A 740 -9.09 -35.79 8.51
CA TRP A 740 -9.88 -36.74 7.70
C TRP A 740 -9.93 -36.30 6.24
N THR A 741 -10.35 -37.21 5.38
CA THR A 741 -10.75 -36.86 4.03
C THR A 741 -12.21 -36.40 4.07
N GLY A 742 -12.46 -35.14 3.69
CA GLY A 742 -13.78 -34.58 3.55
C GLY A 742 -14.58 -35.22 2.39
N LEU A 743 -15.75 -34.67 2.14
CA LEU A 743 -16.59 -35.12 1.02
C LEU A 743 -15.87 -34.92 -0.32
N SER A 744 -16.13 -35.81 -1.26
CA SER A 744 -15.64 -35.63 -2.63
C SER A 744 -16.34 -34.43 -3.30
N ALA A 745 -15.73 -33.91 -4.38
CA ALA A 745 -16.38 -32.86 -5.16
C ALA A 745 -17.74 -33.27 -5.72
N GLU A 746 -17.88 -34.55 -6.09
CA GLU A 746 -19.10 -35.13 -6.60
C GLU A 746 -20.17 -35.28 -5.49
N ASP A 747 -19.81 -35.73 -4.29
CA ASP A 747 -20.70 -35.79 -3.14
C ASP A 747 -21.27 -34.41 -2.80
N ILE A 748 -20.38 -33.38 -2.80
CA ILE A 748 -20.77 -32.02 -2.46
C ILE A 748 -21.73 -31.43 -3.51
N LEU A 749 -21.49 -31.69 -4.81
CA LEU A 749 -22.33 -31.21 -5.91
C LEU A 749 -23.74 -31.84 -5.87
N ASN A 750 -23.87 -33.08 -5.34
CA ASN A 750 -25.12 -33.84 -5.25
C ASN A 750 -25.91 -33.51 -3.98
N LEU A 751 -25.40 -32.68 -3.07
CA LEU A 751 -26.12 -32.32 -1.86
C LEU A 751 -27.20 -31.26 -2.13
N TYR A 752 -28.41 -31.54 -1.62
CA TYR A 752 -29.42 -30.50 -1.47
C TYR A 752 -29.07 -29.58 -0.30
N VAL A 753 -29.02 -28.26 -0.54
CA VAL A 753 -28.68 -27.24 0.45
C VAL A 753 -29.76 -26.19 0.52
N ASP A 754 -30.32 -25.93 1.69
CA ASP A 754 -31.22 -24.81 2.00
C ASP A 754 -30.48 -23.78 2.85
N ASP A 755 -30.61 -22.46 2.55
CA ASP A 755 -29.89 -21.42 3.29
C ASP A 755 -30.21 -21.37 4.77
N SER A 756 -31.40 -21.80 5.13
CA SER A 756 -31.78 -21.99 6.52
C SER A 756 -30.93 -23.08 7.21
N PHE A 757 -30.32 -23.99 6.45
CA PHE A 757 -29.47 -25.05 7.00
C PHE A 757 -28.11 -24.52 7.44
N GLY A 758 -27.69 -23.36 6.95
CA GLY A 758 -26.40 -22.74 7.25
C GLY A 758 -25.25 -23.40 6.49
N THR A 759 -24.05 -23.32 7.04
CA THR A 759 -22.81 -23.79 6.40
C THR A 759 -22.66 -25.30 6.60
N LEU A 760 -22.29 -26.05 5.54
CA LEU A 760 -21.87 -27.45 5.65
C LEU A 760 -20.49 -27.52 6.31
N GLY A 761 -20.36 -28.36 7.32
CA GLY A 761 -19.13 -28.56 8.08
C GLY A 761 -19.14 -29.89 8.81
N TYR A 762 -18.36 -29.97 9.89
CA TYR A 762 -18.19 -31.19 10.66
C TYR A 762 -18.48 -30.91 12.13
N ASP A 763 -19.45 -31.61 12.70
CA ASP A 763 -19.70 -31.64 14.14
C ASP A 763 -18.86 -32.73 14.77
N ILE A 764 -18.13 -32.39 15.79
CA ILE A 764 -17.23 -33.29 16.50
C ILE A 764 -17.80 -33.59 17.88
N TYR A 765 -17.92 -34.88 18.16
CA TYR A 765 -18.31 -35.40 19.48
C TYR A 765 -17.18 -36.27 20.02
N ILE A 766 -17.17 -36.45 21.34
CA ILE A 766 -16.26 -37.35 22.05
C ILE A 766 -17.05 -38.26 23.00
N LYS A 767 -16.62 -39.48 23.18
CA LYS A 767 -17.11 -40.42 24.21
C LYS A 767 -15.96 -41.18 24.86
N ASP A 768 -16.11 -41.61 26.09
CA ASP A 768 -15.11 -42.41 26.80
C ASP A 768 -15.46 -43.90 26.68
N GLY A 769 -14.65 -44.64 25.92
CA GLY A 769 -14.91 -46.04 25.58
C GLY A 769 -16.10 -46.26 24.63
N GLN A 770 -16.31 -47.51 24.19
CA GLN A 770 -17.31 -47.83 23.16
C GLN A 770 -18.74 -47.49 23.57
N ASN A 771 -19.09 -47.70 24.85
CA ASN A 771 -20.43 -47.49 25.40
C ASN A 771 -20.62 -46.10 26.03
N GLY A 772 -19.62 -45.19 25.93
CA GLY A 772 -19.69 -43.86 26.46
C GLY A 772 -20.74 -43.00 25.76
N LYS A 773 -21.33 -42.07 26.51
CA LYS A 773 -22.27 -41.09 25.94
C LYS A 773 -21.51 -40.06 25.09
N GLU A 774 -21.98 -39.77 23.89
CA GLU A 774 -21.45 -38.73 23.02
C GLU A 774 -21.66 -37.36 23.65
N THR A 775 -20.56 -36.61 23.77
CA THR A 775 -20.53 -35.23 24.23
C THR A 775 -20.01 -34.36 23.08
N TYR A 776 -20.74 -33.30 22.74
CA TYR A 776 -20.35 -32.35 21.70
C TYR A 776 -19.16 -31.56 22.14
N VAL A 777 -18.12 -31.44 21.29
CA VAL A 777 -16.88 -30.70 21.57
C VAL A 777 -16.64 -29.53 20.63
N GLY A 778 -17.31 -29.47 19.49
CA GLY A 778 -17.23 -28.34 18.59
C GLY A 778 -17.56 -28.65 17.16
N THR A 779 -17.48 -27.63 16.34
CA THR A 779 -17.69 -27.70 14.89
C THR A 779 -16.52 -27.09 14.15
N THR A 780 -16.26 -27.57 12.94
CA THR A 780 -15.23 -27.02 12.04
C THR A 780 -15.69 -27.14 10.60
N THR A 781 -15.19 -26.26 9.76
CA THR A 781 -15.35 -26.35 8.31
C THR A 781 -14.08 -26.89 7.63
N SER A 782 -13.00 -27.07 8.41
CA SER A 782 -11.74 -27.65 7.97
C SER A 782 -11.79 -29.18 8.09
N ASN A 783 -10.99 -29.89 7.29
CA ASN A 783 -10.82 -31.33 7.37
C ASN A 783 -9.90 -31.76 8.54
N SER A 784 -9.88 -30.96 9.59
CA SER A 784 -9.10 -31.22 10.81
C SER A 784 -9.73 -30.52 12.00
N TYR A 785 -9.46 -31.03 13.21
CA TYR A 785 -9.93 -30.49 14.47
C TYR A 785 -8.91 -30.74 15.56
N THR A 786 -8.77 -29.83 16.49
CA THR A 786 -7.86 -29.97 17.64
C THR A 786 -8.67 -29.85 18.93
N HIS A 787 -8.51 -30.82 19.83
CA HIS A 787 -9.24 -30.85 21.09
C HIS A 787 -8.35 -31.37 22.23
N VAL A 788 -8.49 -30.80 23.40
CA VAL A 788 -7.84 -31.28 24.64
C VAL A 788 -8.84 -32.16 25.38
N THR A 789 -8.50 -33.43 25.64
CA THR A 789 -9.40 -34.37 26.31
C THR A 789 -8.80 -34.84 27.63
N ASN A 790 -9.69 -35.10 28.60
CA ASN A 790 -9.35 -35.76 29.88
C ASN A 790 -9.84 -37.21 29.94
N TYR A 791 -10.41 -37.74 28.84
CA TYR A 791 -10.86 -39.11 28.77
C TYR A 791 -9.69 -40.09 28.67
N SER A 792 -9.83 -41.24 29.29
CA SER A 792 -8.79 -42.28 29.28
C SER A 792 -8.81 -43.16 28.03
N ASP A 793 -9.97 -43.31 27.41
CA ASP A 793 -10.20 -44.08 26.18
C ASP A 793 -11.06 -43.23 25.19
N PRO A 794 -10.57 -42.12 24.71
CA PRO A 794 -11.35 -41.20 23.89
C PRO A 794 -11.65 -41.79 22.50
N ILE A 795 -12.92 -41.81 22.17
CA ILE A 795 -13.44 -42.10 20.83
C ILE A 795 -14.11 -40.84 20.30
N TYR A 796 -13.56 -40.29 19.22
CA TYR A 796 -14.16 -39.16 18.53
C TYR A 796 -15.18 -39.65 17.50
N VAL A 797 -16.28 -38.93 17.39
CA VAL A 797 -17.34 -39.22 16.40
C VAL A 797 -17.51 -37.96 15.54
N ILE A 798 -17.31 -38.12 14.24
CA ILE A 798 -17.36 -37.00 13.29
C ILE A 798 -18.59 -37.12 12.42
N TYR A 799 -19.44 -36.12 12.44
CA TYR A 799 -20.62 -36.00 11.59
C TYR A 799 -20.40 -34.88 10.57
N THR A 800 -20.70 -35.11 9.31
CA THR A 800 -20.92 -34.04 8.35
C THR A 800 -22.33 -33.48 8.58
N ALA A 801 -22.46 -32.19 8.80
CA ALA A 801 -23.72 -31.57 9.16
C ALA A 801 -23.76 -30.09 8.72
N TYR A 802 -24.97 -29.56 8.60
CA TYR A 802 -25.19 -28.12 8.43
C TYR A 802 -25.21 -27.40 9.78
N SER A 803 -24.72 -26.18 9.83
CA SER A 803 -24.59 -25.41 11.07
C SER A 803 -25.93 -25.15 11.75
N ASN A 804 -26.98 -24.91 11.00
CA ASN A 804 -28.32 -24.57 11.50
C ASN A 804 -29.36 -25.70 11.41
N TYR A 805 -29.06 -26.80 10.71
CA TYR A 805 -29.98 -27.91 10.53
C TYR A 805 -29.36 -29.22 11.00
N LYS A 806 -29.19 -29.36 12.32
CA LYS A 806 -28.58 -30.52 12.98
C LYS A 806 -29.35 -31.84 12.84
N ALA A 807 -30.65 -31.78 12.48
CA ALA A 807 -31.47 -32.96 12.24
C ALA A 807 -31.02 -33.72 10.96
N ASN A 808 -30.46 -33.02 9.97
CA ASN A 808 -29.92 -33.66 8.78
C ASN A 808 -28.39 -33.70 8.89
N LYS A 809 -27.83 -34.81 9.31
CA LYS A 809 -26.40 -35.07 9.42
C LYS A 809 -26.04 -36.46 8.87
N SER A 810 -24.80 -36.65 8.50
CA SER A 810 -24.29 -37.93 8.04
C SER A 810 -24.32 -39.00 9.14
N LYS A 811 -24.07 -40.24 8.79
CA LYS A 811 -23.72 -41.28 9.78
C LYS A 811 -22.40 -40.86 10.45
N GLY A 812 -22.32 -40.98 11.77
CA GLY A 812 -21.13 -40.69 12.56
C GLY A 812 -19.98 -41.64 12.25
N VAL A 813 -18.78 -41.11 12.07
CA VAL A 813 -17.56 -41.92 11.88
C VAL A 813 -16.76 -41.89 13.17
N GLU A 814 -16.66 -43.07 13.81
CA GLU A 814 -15.92 -43.24 15.05
C GLU A 814 -14.42 -43.40 14.79
N HIS A 815 -13.61 -42.75 15.62
CA HIS A 815 -12.15 -42.90 15.60
C HIS A 815 -11.63 -42.93 17.04
N ARG A 816 -11.08 -44.08 17.44
CA ARG A 816 -10.47 -44.26 18.77
C ARG A 816 -9.03 -43.70 18.77
N VAL A 817 -8.73 -42.94 19.80
CA VAL A 817 -7.39 -42.36 19.97
C VAL A 817 -6.71 -43.00 21.18
N GLN A 818 -5.55 -43.60 20.96
CA GLN A 818 -4.78 -44.21 22.05
C GLN A 818 -4.01 -43.10 22.79
N ILE A 819 -4.35 -42.87 24.05
CA ILE A 819 -3.61 -41.93 24.92
C ILE A 819 -2.52 -42.73 25.65
N THR A 820 -1.30 -42.34 25.47
CA THR A 820 -0.19 -42.87 26.29
C THR A 820 -0.28 -42.32 27.69
N THR A 821 -0.30 -43.18 28.68
CA THR A 821 -0.39 -42.78 30.10
C THR A 821 0.97 -42.72 30.79
N ASP A 822 2.06 -42.75 30.02
CA ASP A 822 3.41 -42.76 30.52
C ASP A 822 4.16 -41.45 30.19
N PHE A 823 5.18 -41.13 31.00
CA PHE A 823 6.00 -39.96 30.81
C PHE A 823 7.47 -40.32 30.63
N ASP A 824 8.21 -39.52 29.89
CA ASP A 824 9.64 -39.65 29.68
C ASP A 824 10.43 -38.74 30.64
N ILE A 825 11.65 -39.12 30.93
CA ILE A 825 12.56 -38.35 31.80
C ILE A 825 13.85 -38.10 31.05
N VAL A 826 14.25 -36.82 30.98
CA VAL A 826 15.55 -36.41 30.48
C VAL A 826 16.34 -35.86 31.66
N VAL A 827 17.57 -36.44 31.87
CA VAL A 827 18.46 -36.04 32.93
C VAL A 827 19.77 -35.55 32.33
N ASN A 828 20.12 -34.30 32.60
CA ASN A 828 21.42 -33.75 32.27
C ASN A 828 22.42 -33.92 33.42
N ASP A 829 23.72 -33.97 33.12
CA ASP A 829 24.78 -34.06 34.13
C ASP A 829 24.66 -32.90 35.12
N CYS A 830 24.84 -33.20 36.41
CA CYS A 830 24.81 -32.20 37.46
C CYS A 830 26.21 -31.94 38.01
N GLU A 831 26.64 -30.68 37.98
CA GLU A 831 27.91 -30.25 38.59
C GLU A 831 27.63 -29.36 39.80
N ILE A 832 28.22 -29.68 40.96
CA ILE A 832 28.09 -28.92 42.21
C ILE A 832 29.47 -28.70 42.86
N ASN A 833 29.58 -27.68 43.71
CA ASN A 833 30.85 -27.39 44.39
C ASN A 833 30.98 -28.11 45.74
N SER A 834 29.87 -28.40 46.39
CA SER A 834 29.82 -29.17 47.64
C SER A 834 28.59 -30.09 47.66
N HIS A 835 28.66 -31.15 48.49
CA HIS A 835 27.54 -32.08 48.68
C HIS A 835 26.26 -31.44 49.25
N ASP A 836 26.39 -30.28 49.95
CA ASP A 836 25.26 -29.53 50.52
C ASP A 836 24.39 -28.87 49.43
N GLU A 837 24.96 -28.70 48.23
CA GLU A 837 24.24 -28.15 47.07
C GLU A 837 23.43 -29.19 46.26
N ILE A 838 23.40 -30.45 46.69
CA ILE A 838 22.88 -31.59 45.95
C ILE A 838 21.44 -31.38 45.51
N ASN A 839 20.62 -30.68 46.27
CA ASN A 839 19.23 -30.42 45.97
C ASN A 839 19.06 -29.51 44.72
N SER A 840 20.09 -28.78 44.32
CA SER A 840 20.09 -27.97 43.11
C SER A 840 20.04 -28.85 41.84
N CYS A 841 20.51 -30.08 41.91
CA CYS A 841 20.49 -31.06 40.82
C CYS A 841 19.09 -31.44 40.32
N THR A 842 18.04 -31.19 41.11
CA THR A 842 16.67 -31.40 40.65
C THR A 842 16.32 -30.52 39.44
N ARG A 843 17.02 -29.41 39.22
CA ARG A 843 16.87 -28.53 38.06
C ARG A 843 17.41 -29.13 36.74
N ASN A 844 18.22 -30.17 36.84
CA ASN A 844 18.83 -30.85 35.70
C ASN A 844 17.95 -32.00 35.15
N VAL A 845 16.75 -32.18 35.73
CA VAL A 845 15.78 -33.20 35.33
C VAL A 845 14.64 -32.51 34.62
N SER A 846 14.32 -32.95 33.42
CA SER A 846 13.11 -32.55 32.67
C SER A 846 12.19 -33.76 32.54
N VAL A 847 10.90 -33.50 32.75
CA VAL A 847 9.85 -34.52 32.66
C VAL A 847 8.98 -34.20 31.45
N LEU A 848 8.92 -35.14 30.51
CA LEU A 848 8.19 -34.98 29.25
C LEU A 848 6.97 -35.87 29.24
N TYR A 849 5.82 -35.31 29.08
CA TYR A 849 4.55 -36.02 28.84
C TYR A 849 4.02 -35.67 27.48
N ASN A 850 3.94 -36.67 26.59
CA ASN A 850 3.63 -36.48 25.18
C ASN A 850 4.50 -35.37 24.52
N SER A 851 5.81 -35.40 24.77
CA SER A 851 6.81 -34.44 24.26
C SER A 851 6.66 -32.99 24.79
N VAL A 852 5.86 -32.74 25.82
CA VAL A 852 5.81 -31.46 26.52
C VAL A 852 6.46 -31.52 27.86
N ASP A 853 7.24 -30.50 28.14
CA ASP A 853 7.85 -30.32 29.47
C ASP A 853 6.78 -30.06 30.53
N VAL A 854 6.61 -31.00 31.42
CA VAL A 854 5.74 -30.96 32.59
C VAL A 854 6.52 -30.96 33.89
N THR A 855 7.80 -30.62 33.83
CA THR A 855 8.70 -30.60 34.98
C THR A 855 8.15 -29.80 36.14
N ASN A 856 7.57 -28.64 35.89
CA ASN A 856 6.98 -27.77 36.93
C ASN A 856 5.69 -28.33 37.56
N LYS A 857 5.11 -29.39 37.00
CA LYS A 857 3.93 -30.13 37.51
C LYS A 857 4.29 -31.48 38.08
N SER A 858 5.56 -31.84 38.08
CA SER A 858 6.11 -33.09 38.57
C SER A 858 6.80 -32.90 39.92
N THR A 859 6.73 -33.92 40.75
CA THR A 859 7.53 -33.95 42.00
C THR A 859 8.83 -34.67 41.70
N ILE A 860 9.96 -33.99 41.87
CA ILE A 860 11.31 -34.55 41.67
C ILE A 860 12.01 -34.63 43.02
N ARG A 861 12.42 -35.81 43.42
CA ARG A 861 13.18 -36.08 44.70
C ARG A 861 14.46 -36.80 44.40
N ILE A 862 15.47 -36.54 45.17
CA ILE A 862 16.73 -37.28 45.17
C ILE A 862 16.62 -38.42 46.16
N LEU A 863 16.77 -39.66 45.71
CA LEU A 863 16.72 -40.84 46.57
C LEU A 863 18.05 -41.13 47.22
N ASN A 864 19.12 -41.08 46.48
CA ASN A 864 20.48 -41.23 46.98
C ASN A 864 21.49 -40.59 46.00
N SER A 865 22.71 -40.35 46.48
CA SER A 865 23.83 -39.86 45.69
C SER A 865 25.14 -40.50 46.12
N SER A 866 26.08 -40.63 45.23
CA SER A 866 27.46 -41.04 45.43
C SER A 866 28.38 -40.14 44.63
N ASN A 867 29.70 -40.25 44.77
CA ASN A 867 30.67 -39.34 44.15
C ASN A 867 30.56 -39.17 42.62
N ASN A 868 29.86 -40.05 41.91
CA ASN A 868 29.72 -39.98 40.47
C ASN A 868 28.29 -40.22 39.99
N ASN A 869 27.32 -40.55 40.84
CA ASN A 869 25.95 -40.86 40.45
C ASN A 869 24.94 -40.25 41.40
N ILE A 870 23.79 -39.84 40.83
CA ILE A 870 22.65 -39.32 41.57
C ILE A 870 21.42 -40.07 41.07
N LYS A 871 20.55 -40.52 41.99
CA LYS A 871 19.30 -41.20 41.62
C LYS A 871 18.12 -40.34 42.01
N TYR A 872 17.27 -40.11 41.01
CA TYR A 872 16.05 -39.32 41.15
C TYR A 872 14.82 -40.21 41.21
N GLU A 873 13.84 -39.80 41.98
CA GLU A 873 12.46 -40.27 41.94
C GLU A 873 11.57 -39.16 41.40
N ILE A 874 10.84 -39.45 40.35
CA ILE A 874 10.00 -38.48 39.69
C ILE A 874 8.54 -38.97 39.72
N THR A 875 7.64 -38.18 40.23
CA THR A 875 6.19 -38.44 40.27
C THR A 875 5.45 -37.43 39.47
N TYR A 876 4.65 -37.90 38.51
CA TYR A 876 3.75 -37.09 37.69
C TYR A 876 2.40 -37.83 37.56
N GLN A 877 1.27 -37.13 37.81
CA GLN A 877 -0.08 -37.68 37.77
C GLN A 877 -0.27 -39.05 38.50
N GLY A 878 0.34 -39.21 39.66
CA GLY A 878 0.25 -40.41 40.49
C GLY A 878 1.12 -41.58 40.04
N LYS A 879 1.88 -41.45 38.93
CA LYS A 879 2.90 -42.45 38.49
C LYS A 879 4.27 -42.02 38.95
N THR A 880 5.07 -43.00 39.36
CA THR A 880 6.42 -42.75 39.85
C THR A 880 7.44 -43.56 39.06
N LYS A 881 8.49 -42.92 38.59
CA LYS A 881 9.66 -43.52 37.92
C LYS A 881 10.93 -43.13 38.64
N THR A 882 11.94 -43.96 38.52
CA THR A 882 13.30 -43.65 38.99
C THR A 882 14.27 -43.64 37.83
N VAL A 883 15.23 -42.71 37.87
CA VAL A 883 16.26 -42.55 36.86
C VAL A 883 17.59 -42.18 37.51
N ASN A 884 18.71 -42.63 36.94
CA ASN A 884 20.04 -42.27 37.36
C ASN A 884 20.57 -41.14 36.48
N GLY A 885 21.26 -40.16 37.12
CA GLY A 885 22.01 -39.08 36.48
C GLY A 885 23.49 -39.12 36.91
N LYS A 886 24.34 -38.43 36.19
CA LYS A 886 25.73 -38.27 36.53
C LYS A 886 25.94 -37.08 37.46
N LEU A 887 26.72 -37.22 38.50
CA LEU A 887 27.08 -36.19 39.45
C LEU A 887 28.58 -35.91 39.38
N THR A 888 28.94 -34.63 39.29
CA THR A 888 30.35 -34.21 39.38
C THR A 888 30.48 -33.16 40.47
N ILE A 889 31.34 -33.47 41.48
CA ILE A 889 31.64 -32.54 42.56
C ILE A 889 33.02 -31.93 42.29
N ARG A 890 33.07 -30.63 42.07
CA ARG A 890 34.34 -29.92 41.84
C ARG A 890 35.09 -29.77 43.19
N GLN A 891 36.24 -30.40 43.31
CA GLN A 891 37.14 -30.17 44.46
C GLN A 891 37.78 -28.78 44.33
N THR A 892 37.51 -27.89 45.25
CA THR A 892 38.24 -26.61 45.39
C THR A 892 39.64 -26.90 45.93
N THR A 893 40.65 -26.89 45.11
CA THR A 893 42.05 -26.90 45.55
C THR A 893 42.35 -25.53 46.18
N THR A 894 42.35 -25.48 47.50
CA THR A 894 42.88 -24.35 48.25
C THR A 894 44.40 -24.41 48.17
N THR A 895 44.99 -23.61 47.32
CA THR A 895 46.44 -23.35 47.34
C THR A 895 46.71 -22.37 48.46
N THR A 896 47.22 -22.90 49.64
CA THR A 896 47.83 -22.09 50.69
C THR A 896 49.20 -21.65 50.17
N SER A 897 49.31 -20.39 49.80
CA SER A 897 50.63 -19.74 49.63
C SER A 897 51.20 -19.44 51.00
N GLN A 898 52.24 -20.22 51.46
CA GLN A 898 53.16 -19.76 52.48
C GLN A 898 54.16 -18.77 51.84
N THR A 899 54.15 -17.59 52.37
CA THR A 899 55.18 -16.57 52.14
C THR A 899 56.39 -16.94 53.04
N GLU A 900 57.53 -17.03 52.41
CA GLU A 900 58.81 -16.52 52.93
C GLU A 900 59.33 -15.45 51.97
#